data_f629cc3237721e1b076c6fcd6afb83ba
#
_entry.id   f629cc3237721e1b076c6fcd6afb83ba
#
_cell.length_a   1.000
_cell.length_b   1.000
_cell.length_c   1.000
_cell.angle_alpha   90.00
_cell.angle_beta   90.00
_cell.angle_gamma   90.00
#
_symmetry.space_group_name_H-M   'P 1'
#
loop_
_entity.id
_entity.type
_entity.pdbx_description
1 polymer ?
#
loop_
_entity_poly.entity_id
_entity_poly.type
_entity_poly.pdbx_seq_one_letter_code
_entity_poly.pdbx_strand_id
1 'polypeptide(L)'
;MPRRVVTTQRWGLLCAAMPILTSLLLGGCGDDTEPTTTTGPSGTTGPGTGGSGATGGTGGAGGGAGGGGGSQEFATYQNPLAVSIPGGGAVVNCADPAIIQGQTPGDKRWYLFCTSDPLNQDDKDASGAFNEHLLPILQSEDLVNWTYAGDAFDALPAWAAATSDIWAPDIQFFNGKYHLYYTVTEAVGGGSAIGVATSDSPTGPWAQEELPVVEPHPAPCCSGSKRWVYDPSIITDESGQRYIYYGSYFGGISVRALSEDGLVADPLSQLEVAIPNRYEGAYVVKRGSFYYLFGSSSNCCNGPLSGYSVFVGRSPSPFGPFVDREGVPLLEASVGGTPVLSMNGNRWVGTGHNAVFTDLSGQDWTVYHAVDQTDPYLDEAASDLWLKRQLLLDPIDWVDGWPTVRGGLWASDMPMPAPAAREGDENHYETALRVDDMPGAALDAFSEEFDGALGAQWSWVREPAAGAFTFVSGALRMNAQSADLYEDIDNASVLIEATPAEDYVVETKLTLDVPPEGCCFNFAQAGLVIYKDDDNFVKLATYSNWDTRQIEFAKEMGPVPAGYPRYGSSVLAATAKTIWLRIVKRADGAGERYTAYSSLDGQTWERGGTWTHALGAEARIGLIAMGAPDNATFPATFEYVRVHGLQN
;
A
#
# COMPACT_ATOMS: atom_id res chain seq x y z
N MET A 1 -33.18 20.10 2.00
CA MET A 1 -32.58 19.74 0.71
C MET A 1 -31.97 18.39 0.93
N PRO A 2 -32.23 17.36 0.15
CA PRO A 2 -31.63 16.05 0.40
C PRO A 2 -30.13 16.13 0.08
N ARG A 3 -29.29 15.89 1.07
CA ARG A 3 -27.85 15.67 0.91
C ARG A 3 -27.68 14.37 0.12
N ARG A 4 -26.96 14.43 -0.98
CA ARG A 4 -26.56 13.23 -1.72
C ARG A 4 -25.45 12.54 -0.93
N VAL A 5 -25.66 11.27 -0.63
CA VAL A 5 -24.62 10.37 -0.15
C VAL A 5 -23.61 10.25 -1.29
N VAL A 6 -22.44 10.83 -1.11
CA VAL A 6 -21.29 10.63 -2.02
C VAL A 6 -20.59 9.38 -1.51
N THR A 7 -20.76 8.28 -2.20
CA THR A 7 -20.07 7.03 -1.92
C THR A 7 -18.62 7.14 -2.36
N THR A 8 -17.72 7.33 -1.43
CA THR A 8 -16.24 7.27 -1.62
C THR A 8 -15.76 5.89 -2.11
N GLN A 9 -16.63 4.88 -2.09
CA GLN A 9 -16.33 3.50 -2.53
C GLN A 9 -16.12 3.31 -4.04
N ARG A 10 -16.48 4.25 -4.89
CA ARG A 10 -16.29 4.04 -6.35
C ARG A 10 -14.83 3.94 -6.81
N TRP A 11 -13.87 4.23 -5.95
CA TRP A 11 -12.46 4.28 -6.31
C TRP A 11 -11.68 2.99 -6.07
N GLY A 12 -12.06 2.21 -5.08
CA GLY A 12 -11.49 0.87 -4.85
C GLY A 12 -11.84 -0.16 -5.93
N LEU A 13 -13.01 0.00 -6.56
CA LEU A 13 -13.51 -0.92 -7.60
C LEU A 13 -12.93 -0.64 -9.00
N LEU A 14 -12.36 0.54 -9.25
CA LEU A 14 -11.77 0.86 -10.57
C LEU A 14 -10.38 0.26 -10.80
N CYS A 15 -9.71 -0.21 -9.75
CA CYS A 15 -8.45 -0.93 -9.90
C CYS A 15 -8.61 -2.44 -10.18
N ALA A 16 -9.80 -3.01 -9.94
CA ALA A 16 -10.02 -4.46 -9.99
C ALA A 16 -11.06 -4.94 -11.00
N ALA A 17 -11.89 -4.09 -11.55
CA ALA A 17 -12.98 -4.52 -12.43
C ALA A 17 -12.99 -3.79 -13.77
N MET A 18 -12.13 -4.21 -14.70
CA MET A 18 -12.47 -4.10 -16.11
C MET A 18 -12.76 -5.51 -16.62
N PRO A 19 -14.04 -5.82 -16.93
CA PRO A 19 -14.34 -7.04 -17.63
C PRO A 19 -13.68 -6.99 -19.02
N ILE A 20 -13.08 -8.08 -19.41
CA ILE A 20 -12.67 -8.34 -20.79
C ILE A 20 -13.92 -8.28 -21.66
N LEU A 21 -14.20 -7.11 -22.25
CA LEU A 21 -15.17 -7.03 -23.35
C LEU A 21 -14.38 -7.07 -24.65
N THR A 22 -14.47 -8.23 -25.27
CA THR A 22 -14.13 -8.43 -26.68
C THR A 22 -14.93 -7.50 -27.57
N SER A 23 -14.22 -6.79 -28.41
CA SER A 23 -14.50 -6.51 -29.82
C SER A 23 -14.55 -5.07 -30.29
N LEU A 24 -13.69 -4.86 -31.27
CA LEU A 24 -13.83 -4.08 -32.52
C LEU A 24 -14.14 -2.59 -32.48
N LEU A 25 -13.07 -1.85 -32.86
CA LEU A 25 -13.02 -0.80 -33.89
C LEU A 25 -13.90 0.44 -33.77
N LEU A 26 -13.20 1.57 -33.78
CA LEU A 26 -13.58 2.88 -34.35
C LEU A 26 -14.51 3.78 -33.52
N GLY A 27 -13.87 4.84 -33.05
CA GLY A 27 -14.38 6.22 -33.20
C GLY A 27 -15.67 6.60 -32.50
N GLY A 28 -15.55 7.58 -31.64
CA GLY A 28 -16.66 8.47 -31.33
C GLY A 28 -17.02 8.57 -29.85
N CYS A 29 -16.65 9.71 -29.28
CA CYS A 29 -17.29 10.25 -28.07
C CYS A 29 -18.76 10.54 -28.33
N GLY A 30 -19.65 10.21 -27.38
CA GLY A 30 -21.05 10.61 -27.44
C GLY A 30 -21.88 10.03 -26.29
N ASP A 31 -22.26 10.92 -25.42
CA ASP A 31 -23.38 11.10 -24.50
C ASP A 31 -24.32 9.92 -24.09
N ASP A 32 -24.53 9.91 -22.77
CA ASP A 32 -25.76 9.71 -21.99
C ASP A 32 -26.90 8.83 -22.50
N THR A 33 -27.32 7.89 -21.65
CA THR A 33 -28.69 7.79 -21.08
C THR A 33 -28.87 6.51 -20.27
N GLU A 34 -29.46 6.65 -19.07
CA GLU A 34 -30.10 5.58 -18.30
C GLU A 34 -31.28 4.90 -19.03
N PRO A 35 -31.72 3.69 -18.62
CA PRO A 35 -32.90 3.62 -17.78
C PRO A 35 -33.05 2.44 -16.78
N THR A 36 -33.63 2.81 -15.64
CA THR A 36 -34.78 2.23 -14.90
C THR A 36 -34.95 0.72 -14.65
N THR A 37 -34.93 0.43 -13.35
CA THR A 37 -35.80 -0.39 -12.48
C THR A 37 -36.52 -1.65 -12.98
N THR A 38 -36.50 -2.75 -12.17
CA THR A 38 -37.68 -3.39 -11.57
C THR A 38 -37.33 -4.38 -10.43
N THR A 39 -37.86 -4.08 -9.28
CA THR A 39 -38.57 -4.84 -8.22
C THR A 39 -38.36 -6.35 -7.99
N GLY A 40 -38.18 -6.67 -6.71
CA GLY A 40 -38.08 -7.91 -5.96
C GLY A 40 -39.19 -8.95 -6.10
N PRO A 41 -39.41 -9.93 -5.18
CA PRO A 41 -39.65 -9.77 -3.75
C PRO A 41 -39.15 -10.89 -2.78
N SER A 42 -39.01 -10.50 -1.54
CA SER A 42 -39.32 -11.09 -0.21
C SER A 42 -39.51 -12.61 0.03
N GLY A 43 -39.02 -13.03 1.21
CA GLY A 43 -39.54 -14.17 1.99
C GLY A 43 -38.55 -14.67 3.02
N THR A 44 -38.62 -14.24 4.18
CA THR A 44 -39.19 -14.60 5.49
C THR A 44 -38.57 -15.79 6.24
N THR A 45 -38.28 -15.50 7.52
CA THR A 45 -38.32 -16.24 8.81
C THR A 45 -37.15 -17.15 9.17
N GLY A 46 -36.42 -16.86 10.16
CA GLY A 46 -36.29 -16.86 11.59
C GLY A 46 -36.53 -18.22 12.31
N PRO A 47 -36.29 -18.38 13.64
CA PRO A 47 -35.18 -17.97 14.50
C PRO A 47 -34.64 -19.15 15.39
N GLY A 48 -33.65 -18.94 16.26
CA GLY A 48 -33.28 -19.93 17.29
C GLY A 48 -32.02 -19.51 18.08
N THR A 49 -32.22 -18.86 19.03
CA THR A 49 -31.97 -18.93 20.50
C THR A 49 -30.78 -19.74 21.03
N GLY A 50 -30.00 -19.10 21.87
CA GLY A 50 -29.53 -19.47 23.21
C GLY A 50 -28.12 -20.02 23.25
N GLY A 51 -27.29 -19.62 24.17
CA GLY A 51 -27.32 -19.24 25.51
C GLY A 51 -25.89 -19.19 26.08
N SER A 52 -25.63 -18.19 26.76
CA SER A 52 -25.05 -17.95 28.13
C SER A 52 -23.97 -18.87 28.70
N GLY A 53 -23.02 -18.22 29.39
CA GLY A 53 -22.37 -18.66 30.62
C GLY A 53 -20.85 -18.46 30.59
N ALA A 54 -20.27 -17.50 31.15
CA ALA A 54 -20.11 -16.98 32.51
C ALA A 54 -18.98 -17.64 33.30
N THR A 55 -18.29 -16.77 34.04
CA THR A 55 -17.42 -16.93 35.23
C THR A 55 -16.00 -17.38 34.96
N GLY A 56 -14.94 -16.64 35.35
CA GLY A 56 -14.67 -16.01 36.64
C GLY A 56 -13.65 -16.87 37.42
N GLY A 57 -12.44 -16.36 37.62
CA GLY A 57 -11.44 -17.04 38.43
C GLY A 57 -10.33 -16.07 38.88
N THR A 58 -10.52 -15.50 40.03
CA THR A 58 -9.53 -14.76 40.82
C THR A 58 -8.61 -15.71 41.57
N GLY A 59 -7.34 -15.32 41.79
CA GLY A 59 -6.44 -15.83 42.83
C GLY A 59 -5.01 -15.94 42.28
N GLY A 60 -3.96 -15.52 42.91
CA GLY A 60 -3.74 -15.14 44.26
C GLY A 60 -2.23 -14.84 44.36
N ALA A 61 -1.91 -13.93 45.20
CA ALA A 61 -0.58 -13.42 45.48
C ALA A 61 0.35 -14.49 46.09
N GLY A 62 1.61 -14.47 45.66
CA GLY A 62 2.69 -15.19 46.30
C GLY A 62 3.98 -14.36 46.19
N GLY A 63 4.35 -13.71 47.30
CA GLY A 63 5.54 -12.89 47.39
C GLY A 63 6.82 -13.70 47.37
N GLY A 64 7.81 -13.19 46.70
CA GLY A 64 9.21 -13.62 46.77
C GLY A 64 10.08 -12.39 46.60
N ALA A 65 10.60 -11.84 47.66
CA ALA A 65 11.60 -10.80 47.69
C ALA A 65 12.94 -11.35 47.16
N GLY A 66 13.51 -10.65 46.16
CA GLY A 66 14.83 -10.93 45.66
C GLY A 66 15.35 -9.79 44.83
N GLY A 67 16.22 -9.00 45.37
CA GLY A 67 17.34 -8.28 44.75
C GLY A 67 17.03 -7.20 43.73
N GLY A 68 17.03 -5.92 44.12
CA GLY A 68 16.88 -4.78 43.26
C GLY A 68 18.02 -4.58 42.25
N GLY A 69 17.66 -4.71 41.02
CA GLY A 69 18.14 -3.94 39.93
C GLY A 69 16.92 -3.24 39.39
N GLY A 70 16.76 -1.95 39.67
CA GLY A 70 15.67 -1.16 39.10
C GLY A 70 15.87 -1.12 37.60
N SER A 71 15.09 -1.89 36.85
CA SER A 71 14.86 -1.60 35.45
C SER A 71 14.22 -0.22 35.42
N GLN A 72 14.92 0.76 34.91
CA GLN A 72 14.37 2.06 34.59
C GLN A 72 13.24 1.79 33.60
N GLU A 73 11.99 1.99 34.04
CA GLU A 73 10.83 1.79 33.20
C GLU A 73 10.77 2.97 32.23
N PHE A 74 11.14 2.75 30.96
CA PHE A 74 11.02 3.76 29.92
C PHE A 74 9.62 3.70 29.29
N ALA A 75 9.21 4.81 28.66
CA ALA A 75 7.93 4.91 27.99
C ALA A 75 7.87 3.96 26.77
N THR A 76 6.72 3.31 26.60
CA THR A 76 6.44 2.43 25.47
C THR A 76 5.15 2.81 24.78
N TYR A 77 5.00 2.43 23.52
CA TYR A 77 3.76 2.50 22.77
C TYR A 77 3.44 1.15 22.13
N GLN A 78 2.23 1.02 21.62
CA GLN A 78 1.80 -0.12 20.81
C GLN A 78 0.87 0.37 19.70
N ASN A 79 1.07 -0.13 18.49
CA ASN A 79 0.19 0.14 17.36
C ASN A 79 -1.16 -0.58 17.48
N PRO A 80 -2.29 0.06 17.09
CA PRO A 80 -2.37 1.43 16.60
C PRO A 80 -2.24 2.44 17.74
N LEU A 81 -1.82 3.68 17.42
CA LEU A 81 -1.73 4.73 18.41
C LEU A 81 -3.09 5.07 19.03
N ALA A 82 -3.09 5.34 20.32
CA ALA A 82 -4.30 5.72 21.03
C ALA A 82 -4.66 7.19 20.77
N VAL A 83 -5.85 7.45 20.22
CA VAL A 83 -6.35 8.80 19.95
C VAL A 83 -7.68 8.99 20.65
N SER A 84 -7.73 9.86 21.68
CA SER A 84 -8.94 10.16 22.44
C SER A 84 -9.71 11.33 21.85
N ILE A 85 -11.05 11.30 21.95
CA ILE A 85 -11.94 12.43 21.65
C ILE A 85 -12.35 13.08 22.96
N PRO A 86 -12.16 14.41 23.14
CA PRO A 86 -12.64 15.11 24.33
C PRO A 86 -14.15 14.93 24.52
N GLY A 87 -14.54 14.45 25.71
CA GLY A 87 -15.95 14.15 26.00
C GLY A 87 -16.35 12.69 25.80
N GLY A 88 -15.49 11.86 25.22
CA GLY A 88 -15.63 10.40 25.09
C GLY A 88 -15.48 9.87 23.67
N GLY A 89 -15.07 8.63 23.56
CA GLY A 89 -14.77 7.96 22.29
C GLY A 89 -13.29 8.04 21.90
N ALA A 90 -12.98 7.40 20.77
CA ALA A 90 -11.65 7.38 20.20
C ALA A 90 -11.72 7.67 18.70
N VAL A 91 -10.65 8.24 18.14
CA VAL A 91 -10.44 8.28 16.68
C VAL A 91 -9.78 6.96 16.28
N VAL A 92 -10.40 6.23 15.38
CA VAL A 92 -9.89 4.94 14.86
C VAL A 92 -9.53 5.01 13.39
N ASN A 93 -9.69 6.19 12.78
CA ASN A 93 -9.40 6.42 11.38
C ASN A 93 -8.55 7.70 11.24
N CYS A 94 -7.33 7.58 10.75
CA CYS A 94 -6.43 8.70 10.47
C CYS A 94 -5.54 8.29 9.29
N ALA A 95 -6.12 8.42 8.11
CA ALA A 95 -5.43 8.10 6.88
C ALA A 95 -4.50 9.23 6.45
N ASP A 96 -3.46 8.87 5.67
CA ASP A 96 -2.56 9.80 4.99
C ASP A 96 -1.98 10.86 5.95
N PRO A 97 -1.37 10.47 7.09
CA PRO A 97 -1.01 11.38 8.16
C PRO A 97 0.16 12.29 7.80
N ALA A 98 0.05 13.57 8.17
CA ALA A 98 1.16 14.52 8.18
C ALA A 98 1.46 14.98 9.60
N ILE A 99 2.73 15.17 9.98
CA ILE A 99 3.16 15.45 11.35
C ILE A 99 4.09 16.64 11.43
N ILE A 100 3.93 17.47 12.48
CA ILE A 100 4.83 18.57 12.81
C ILE A 100 4.91 18.80 14.32
N GLN A 101 6.08 19.19 14.83
CA GLN A 101 6.19 19.74 16.18
C GLN A 101 5.77 21.21 16.20
N GLY A 102 5.19 21.69 17.29
CA GLY A 102 4.85 23.10 17.50
C GLY A 102 6.08 24.00 17.35
N GLN A 103 5.98 25.04 16.50
CA GLN A 103 7.05 25.95 16.14
C GLN A 103 6.90 27.33 16.80
N THR A 104 5.74 27.62 17.41
CA THR A 104 5.53 28.87 18.14
C THR A 104 6.21 28.83 19.50
N PRO A 105 6.76 29.96 20.00
CA PRO A 105 7.44 30.00 21.29
C PRO A 105 6.58 29.45 22.44
N GLY A 106 7.09 28.43 23.13
CA GLY A 106 6.42 27.78 24.24
C GLY A 106 5.49 26.61 23.87
N ASP A 107 5.17 26.42 22.64
CA ASP A 107 4.45 25.22 22.17
C ASP A 107 5.45 24.10 21.83
N LYS A 108 5.39 23.03 22.63
CA LYS A 108 6.27 21.86 22.48
C LYS A 108 5.48 20.59 22.09
N ARG A 109 4.18 20.73 21.81
CA ARG A 109 3.32 19.63 21.40
C ARG A 109 3.64 19.21 19.99
N TRP A 110 3.22 18.02 19.65
CA TRP A 110 3.20 17.46 18.31
C TRP A 110 1.80 17.50 17.74
N TYR A 111 1.68 17.69 16.46
CA TYR A 111 0.43 17.80 15.74
C TYR A 111 0.41 16.86 14.54
N LEU A 112 -0.71 16.18 14.36
CA LEU A 112 -1.00 15.32 13.21
C LEU A 112 -2.23 15.84 12.49
N PHE A 113 -2.22 15.71 11.18
CA PHE A 113 -3.34 16.03 10.29
C PHE A 113 -3.65 14.79 9.48
N CYS A 114 -4.93 14.46 9.34
CA CYS A 114 -5.39 13.25 8.64
C CYS A 114 -6.29 13.63 7.47
N THR A 115 -6.47 12.74 6.51
CA THR A 115 -7.47 12.83 5.44
C THR A 115 -8.88 12.98 6.03
N SER A 116 -9.77 13.61 5.27
CA SER A 116 -11.19 13.75 5.62
C SER A 116 -11.88 12.40 5.63
N ASP A 117 -12.12 11.88 6.82
CA ASP A 117 -12.76 10.59 7.07
C ASP A 117 -13.64 10.69 8.34
N PRO A 118 -14.58 9.76 8.58
CA PRO A 118 -15.24 9.61 9.88
C PRO A 118 -14.23 9.25 10.97
N LEU A 119 -14.43 9.78 12.19
CA LEU A 119 -13.51 9.51 13.31
C LEU A 119 -13.61 8.08 13.82
N ASN A 120 -14.83 7.51 13.84
CA ASN A 120 -15.11 6.14 14.31
C ASN A 120 -16.50 5.65 13.87
N GLN A 121 -16.88 4.44 14.29
CA GLN A 121 -18.14 3.80 13.94
C GLN A 121 -19.40 4.51 14.47
N ASP A 122 -19.27 5.33 15.53
CA ASP A 122 -20.38 6.04 16.16
C ASP A 122 -20.54 7.48 15.63
N ASP A 123 -19.61 7.91 14.79
CA ASP A 123 -19.55 9.25 14.20
C ASP A 123 -20.54 9.39 13.04
N LYS A 124 -21.81 9.45 13.38
CA LYS A 124 -22.93 9.48 12.43
C LYS A 124 -23.87 10.65 12.72
N ASP A 125 -24.45 11.19 11.66
CA ASP A 125 -25.50 12.20 11.75
C ASP A 125 -26.85 11.58 12.17
N ALA A 126 -27.88 12.44 12.33
CA ALA A 126 -29.22 12.00 12.72
C ALA A 126 -29.91 11.07 11.69
N SER A 127 -29.40 10.98 10.47
CA SER A 127 -29.88 10.06 9.43
C SER A 127 -29.18 8.70 9.47
N GLY A 128 -28.11 8.57 10.26
CA GLY A 128 -27.24 7.40 10.36
C GLY A 128 -26.12 7.37 9.32
N ALA A 129 -25.93 8.44 8.54
CA ALA A 129 -24.79 8.59 7.66
C ALA A 129 -23.55 9.02 8.45
N PHE A 130 -22.37 8.52 8.06
CA PHE A 130 -21.13 8.96 8.66
C PHE A 130 -20.87 10.45 8.45
N ASN A 131 -20.32 11.13 9.45
CA ASN A 131 -19.82 12.49 9.31
C ASN A 131 -18.44 12.44 8.68
N GLU A 132 -18.16 13.39 7.80
CA GLU A 132 -16.82 13.62 7.25
C GLU A 132 -16.22 14.85 7.91
N HIS A 133 -15.01 14.69 8.43
CA HIS A 133 -14.23 15.74 9.08
C HIS A 133 -13.23 16.34 8.10
N LEU A 134 -13.20 17.66 7.96
CA LEU A 134 -12.32 18.33 7.01
C LEU A 134 -10.90 18.48 7.58
N LEU A 135 -10.05 17.48 7.37
CA LEU A 135 -8.71 17.33 7.89
C LEU A 135 -8.66 17.35 9.43
N PRO A 136 -9.00 16.24 10.10
CA PRO A 136 -8.89 16.09 11.54
C PRO A 136 -7.50 16.44 12.05
N ILE A 137 -7.42 17.23 13.13
CA ILE A 137 -6.19 17.62 13.81
C ILE A 137 -6.09 16.83 15.10
N LEU A 138 -4.97 16.14 15.28
CA LEU A 138 -4.62 15.46 16.51
C LEU A 138 -3.45 16.18 17.17
N GLN A 139 -3.40 16.20 18.50
CA GLN A 139 -2.29 16.76 19.26
C GLN A 139 -1.79 15.80 20.33
N SER A 140 -0.49 15.84 20.60
CA SER A 140 0.18 15.03 21.61
C SER A 140 1.30 15.77 22.30
N GLU A 141 1.57 15.44 23.56
CA GLU A 141 2.77 15.88 24.29
C GLU A 141 3.88 14.82 24.30
N ASP A 142 3.58 13.57 23.91
CA ASP A 142 4.47 12.42 24.09
C ASP A 142 4.59 11.51 22.85
N LEU A 143 3.95 11.90 21.72
CA LEU A 143 3.93 11.15 20.45
C LEU A 143 3.23 9.78 20.53
N VAL A 144 2.71 9.40 21.69
CA VAL A 144 2.07 8.10 21.97
C VAL A 144 0.59 8.26 22.23
N ASN A 145 0.25 9.22 23.10
CA ASN A 145 -1.13 9.51 23.48
C ASN A 145 -1.59 10.77 22.74
N TRP A 146 -2.57 10.60 21.89
CA TRP A 146 -3.09 11.66 21.04
C TRP A 146 -4.50 12.07 21.47
N THR A 147 -4.85 13.31 21.17
CA THR A 147 -6.18 13.86 21.44
C THR A 147 -6.66 14.61 20.21
N TYR A 148 -7.87 14.34 19.79
CA TYR A 148 -8.54 15.09 18.72
C TYR A 148 -8.73 16.54 19.14
N ALA A 149 -8.24 17.48 18.34
CA ALA A 149 -8.25 18.92 18.64
C ALA A 149 -9.30 19.70 17.80
N GLY A 150 -10.00 19.04 16.90
CA GLY A 150 -10.96 19.63 15.96
C GLY A 150 -10.53 19.43 14.52
N ASP A 151 -11.25 20.02 13.58
CA ASP A 151 -10.97 19.97 12.16
C ASP A 151 -10.21 21.23 11.73
N ALA A 152 -9.40 21.11 10.67
CA ALA A 152 -8.69 22.26 10.12
C ALA A 152 -9.65 23.26 9.47
N PHE A 153 -10.73 22.78 8.84
CA PHE A 153 -11.67 23.63 8.11
C PHE A 153 -13.11 23.36 8.48
N ASP A 154 -13.91 24.46 8.47
CA ASP A 154 -15.37 24.40 8.63
C ASP A 154 -16.07 24.23 7.26
N ALA A 155 -15.39 24.49 6.15
CA ALA A 155 -15.93 24.43 4.80
C ALA A 155 -14.82 24.21 3.75
N LEU A 156 -15.23 23.71 2.58
CA LEU A 156 -14.37 23.59 1.40
C LEU A 156 -13.93 24.98 0.90
N PRO A 157 -12.74 25.10 0.25
CA PRO A 157 -12.35 26.34 -0.39
C PRO A 157 -13.33 26.72 -1.52
N ALA A 158 -13.49 28.01 -1.78
CA ALA A 158 -14.50 28.51 -2.73
C ALA A 158 -14.34 27.99 -4.18
N TRP A 159 -13.14 27.54 -4.52
CA TRP A 159 -12.82 26.98 -5.84
C TRP A 159 -12.98 25.45 -5.92
N ALA A 160 -13.26 24.78 -4.81
CA ALA A 160 -13.60 23.35 -4.82
C ALA A 160 -15.05 23.13 -5.29
N ALA A 161 -15.30 22.03 -5.98
CA ALA A 161 -16.66 21.59 -6.26
C ALA A 161 -17.38 21.22 -4.96
N ALA A 162 -18.69 21.39 -4.91
CA ALA A 162 -19.47 21.11 -3.69
C ALA A 162 -19.51 19.61 -3.31
N THR A 163 -19.05 18.74 -4.21
CA THR A 163 -18.97 17.29 -4.06
C THR A 163 -17.53 16.84 -3.80
N SER A 164 -16.61 17.79 -3.64
CA SER A 164 -15.19 17.48 -3.43
C SER A 164 -14.92 17.07 -1.99
N ASP A 165 -13.97 16.16 -1.83
CA ASP A 165 -13.34 15.85 -0.54
C ASP A 165 -11.99 16.54 -0.44
N ILE A 166 -11.45 16.58 0.78
CA ILE A 166 -10.10 17.09 1.05
C ILE A 166 -9.27 15.92 1.63
N TRP A 167 -8.14 15.61 0.94
CA TRP A 167 -7.31 14.45 1.27
C TRP A 167 -5.84 14.81 1.45
N ALA A 168 -5.09 13.88 2.04
CA ALA A 168 -3.64 13.81 2.09
C ALA A 168 -2.97 15.17 2.40
N PRO A 169 -3.00 15.61 3.65
CA PRO A 169 -2.36 16.86 4.06
C PRO A 169 -0.83 16.74 4.08
N ASP A 170 -0.14 17.87 3.84
CA ASP A 170 1.25 18.08 4.25
C ASP A 170 1.36 19.39 5.04
N ILE A 171 2.10 19.38 6.15
CA ILE A 171 2.22 20.52 7.06
C ILE A 171 3.65 21.00 7.17
N GLN A 172 3.86 22.30 6.93
CA GLN A 172 5.17 22.94 6.97
C GLN A 172 5.12 24.20 7.82
N PHE A 173 6.27 24.60 8.37
CA PHE A 173 6.44 25.90 9.05
C PHE A 173 7.59 26.67 8.44
N PHE A 174 7.29 27.82 7.85
CA PHE A 174 8.28 28.77 7.36
C PHE A 174 7.69 30.19 7.28
N ASN A 175 8.55 31.20 7.17
CA ASN A 175 8.15 32.60 7.17
C ASN A 175 7.28 32.99 8.38
N GLY A 176 7.46 32.28 9.53
CA GLY A 176 6.72 32.53 10.76
C GLY A 176 5.27 32.04 10.78
N LYS A 177 4.86 31.25 9.81
CA LYS A 177 3.50 30.68 9.70
C LYS A 177 3.55 29.19 9.42
N TYR A 178 2.49 28.49 9.83
CA TYR A 178 2.17 27.15 9.37
C TYR A 178 1.50 27.23 7.99
N HIS A 179 1.86 26.29 7.11
CA HIS A 179 1.29 26.12 5.78
C HIS A 179 0.77 24.69 5.70
N LEU A 180 -0.53 24.53 5.58
CA LEU A 180 -1.20 23.25 5.43
C LEU A 180 -1.60 23.08 3.96
N TYR A 181 -0.90 22.19 3.26
CA TYR A 181 -1.21 21.80 1.89
C TYR A 181 -2.15 20.61 1.91
N TYR A 182 -3.05 20.55 0.93
CA TYR A 182 -4.05 19.49 0.87
C TYR A 182 -4.57 19.27 -0.55
N THR A 183 -4.98 18.05 -0.83
CA THR A 183 -5.66 17.69 -2.09
C THR A 183 -7.12 18.12 -2.03
N VAL A 184 -7.62 18.73 -3.10
CA VAL A 184 -9.03 18.88 -3.43
C VAL A 184 -9.34 17.93 -4.57
N THR A 185 -10.23 16.95 -4.34
CA THR A 185 -10.47 15.86 -5.28
C THR A 185 -11.15 16.32 -6.57
N GLU A 186 -11.94 17.41 -6.50
CA GLU A 186 -12.58 18.03 -7.67
C GLU A 186 -12.65 19.55 -7.52
N ALA A 187 -12.03 20.29 -8.41
CA ALA A 187 -12.16 21.74 -8.50
C ALA A 187 -13.36 22.15 -9.35
N VAL A 188 -13.88 23.37 -9.16
CA VAL A 188 -14.87 23.97 -10.07
C VAL A 188 -14.29 24.01 -11.49
N GLY A 189 -14.97 23.39 -12.45
CA GLY A 189 -14.47 23.20 -13.82
C GLY A 189 -13.73 21.88 -14.05
N GLY A 190 -13.73 21.00 -13.05
CA GLY A 190 -13.25 19.62 -13.09
C GLY A 190 -11.75 19.47 -12.89
N GLY A 191 -11.34 18.26 -12.50
CA GLY A 191 -9.97 17.87 -12.17
C GLY A 191 -9.60 18.18 -10.72
N SER A 192 -8.62 17.43 -10.20
CA SER A 192 -8.08 17.62 -8.86
C SER A 192 -7.05 18.75 -8.81
N ALA A 193 -6.82 19.29 -7.61
CA ALA A 193 -5.90 20.39 -7.36
C ALA A 193 -5.31 20.30 -5.95
N ILE A 194 -4.19 20.98 -5.71
CA ILE A 194 -3.63 21.16 -4.38
C ILE A 194 -3.98 22.55 -3.88
N GLY A 195 -4.60 22.63 -2.70
CA GLY A 195 -4.81 23.85 -1.94
C GLY A 195 -3.72 24.11 -0.92
N VAL A 196 -3.68 25.32 -0.39
CA VAL A 196 -2.89 25.68 0.78
C VAL A 196 -3.70 26.60 1.69
N ALA A 197 -3.53 26.42 2.99
CA ALA A 197 -4.03 27.32 4.01
C ALA A 197 -2.91 27.72 4.96
N THR A 198 -2.96 28.94 5.48
CA THR A 198 -1.96 29.46 6.41
C THR A 198 -2.54 29.77 7.79
N SER A 199 -1.73 29.62 8.85
CA SER A 199 -2.14 29.95 10.21
C SER A 199 -0.92 30.33 11.07
N ASP A 200 -1.17 31.10 12.13
CA ASP A 200 -0.18 31.38 13.19
C ASP A 200 -0.13 30.26 14.24
N SER A 201 -1.08 29.32 14.21
CA SER A 201 -1.19 28.17 15.15
C SER A 201 -1.50 26.88 14.39
N PRO A 202 -0.94 25.72 14.79
CA PRO A 202 -1.24 24.45 14.15
C PRO A 202 -2.71 23.99 14.31
N THR A 203 -3.43 24.55 15.27
CA THR A 203 -4.87 24.30 15.44
C THR A 203 -5.75 25.39 14.85
N GLY A 204 -5.19 26.28 14.02
CA GLY A 204 -5.94 27.34 13.36
C GLY A 204 -6.13 28.61 14.23
N PRO A 205 -6.99 29.55 13.82
CA PRO A 205 -7.82 29.42 12.61
C PRO A 205 -7.00 29.42 11.33
N TRP A 206 -7.40 28.62 10.35
CA TRP A 206 -6.74 28.47 9.07
C TRP A 206 -7.36 29.40 8.01
N ALA A 207 -6.52 30.14 7.30
CA ALA A 207 -6.91 30.97 6.17
C ALA A 207 -6.61 30.20 4.86
N GLN A 208 -7.65 29.72 4.21
CA GLN A 208 -7.54 29.05 2.90
C GLN A 208 -7.28 30.09 1.81
N GLU A 209 -6.38 29.77 0.88
CA GLU A 209 -6.10 30.64 -0.27
C GLU A 209 -7.24 30.62 -1.31
N GLU A 210 -7.43 31.75 -1.99
CA GLU A 210 -8.48 31.94 -3.00
C GLU A 210 -8.24 31.13 -4.29
N LEU A 211 -7.01 30.66 -4.51
CA LEU A 211 -6.60 29.89 -5.69
C LEU A 211 -5.80 28.66 -5.24
N PRO A 212 -5.85 27.56 -6.01
CA PRO A 212 -5.01 26.40 -5.73
C PRO A 212 -3.52 26.70 -5.96
N VAL A 213 -2.64 26.11 -5.15
CA VAL A 213 -1.19 26.20 -5.34
C VAL A 213 -0.71 25.37 -6.54
N VAL A 214 -1.39 24.24 -6.81
CA VAL A 214 -1.26 23.48 -8.06
C VAL A 214 -2.66 23.38 -8.68
N GLU A 215 -2.83 24.01 -9.80
CA GLU A 215 -4.09 24.06 -10.54
C GLU A 215 -4.40 22.75 -11.26
N PRO A 216 -5.69 22.46 -11.56
CA PRO A 216 -6.04 21.40 -12.50
C PRO A 216 -5.44 21.67 -13.88
N HIS A 217 -4.64 20.75 -14.41
CA HIS A 217 -3.98 20.93 -15.70
C HIS A 217 -4.10 19.67 -16.59
N PRO A 218 -3.85 19.78 -17.91
CA PRO A 218 -3.96 18.66 -18.84
C PRO A 218 -3.01 17.52 -18.49
N ALA A 219 -3.47 16.29 -18.67
CA ALA A 219 -2.62 15.12 -18.66
C ALA A 219 -1.69 15.09 -19.87
N PRO A 220 -0.50 14.47 -19.80
CA PRO A 220 0.41 14.33 -20.93
C PRO A 220 -0.18 13.54 -22.09
N CYS A 221 -1.05 12.57 -21.78
CA CYS A 221 -1.79 11.79 -22.77
C CYS A 221 -3.27 12.20 -22.81
N CYS A 222 -3.96 11.73 -23.83
CA CYS A 222 -5.42 11.67 -23.93
C CYS A 222 -6.09 13.05 -23.92
N SER A 223 -6.31 13.61 -25.10
CA SER A 223 -6.93 14.94 -25.30
C SER A 223 -8.19 15.11 -24.46
N GLY A 224 -8.24 16.18 -23.65
CA GLY A 224 -9.35 16.49 -22.76
C GLY A 224 -9.23 15.88 -21.34
N SER A 225 -8.30 14.96 -21.11
CA SER A 225 -8.04 14.41 -19.77
C SER A 225 -7.23 15.39 -18.93
N LYS A 226 -7.52 15.43 -17.64
CA LYS A 226 -6.76 16.19 -16.65
C LYS A 226 -5.83 15.26 -15.88
N ARG A 227 -4.67 15.80 -15.47
CA ARG A 227 -3.73 15.10 -14.62
C ARG A 227 -4.33 14.91 -13.24
N TRP A 228 -3.97 13.83 -12.63
CA TRP A 228 -4.27 13.53 -11.22
C TRP A 228 -3.30 14.31 -10.34
N VAL A 229 -3.81 15.32 -9.64
CA VAL A 229 -3.06 16.24 -8.77
C VAL A 229 -3.47 15.96 -7.34
N TYR A 230 -2.69 15.12 -6.64
CA TYR A 230 -2.96 14.59 -5.30
C TYR A 230 -1.69 14.59 -4.46
N ASP A 231 -1.81 14.31 -3.17
CA ASP A 231 -0.77 13.91 -2.23
C ASP A 231 0.44 14.87 -2.24
N PRO A 232 0.24 16.15 -1.82
CA PRO A 232 1.32 17.11 -1.77
C PRO A 232 2.39 16.74 -0.75
N SER A 233 3.66 16.94 -1.09
CA SER A 233 4.77 16.91 -0.15
C SER A 233 5.75 18.03 -0.44
N ILE A 234 6.12 18.80 0.57
CA ILE A 234 6.97 19.98 0.43
C ILE A 234 8.34 19.74 1.07
N ILE A 235 9.39 20.11 0.36
CA ILE A 235 10.76 20.14 0.90
C ILE A 235 11.41 21.49 0.65
N THR A 236 12.20 21.95 1.61
CA THR A 236 13.06 23.14 1.46
C THR A 236 14.51 22.69 1.36
N ASP A 237 15.24 23.17 0.35
CA ASP A 237 16.64 22.89 0.18
C ASP A 237 17.54 23.82 1.04
N GLU A 238 18.86 23.59 0.99
CA GLU A 238 19.84 24.37 1.75
C GLU A 238 19.93 25.85 1.32
N SER A 239 19.47 26.17 0.11
CA SER A 239 19.41 27.54 -0.38
C SER A 239 18.16 28.30 0.08
N GLY A 240 17.20 27.58 0.69
CA GLY A 240 15.88 28.10 1.05
C GLY A 240 14.84 27.98 -0.07
N GLN A 241 15.20 27.40 -1.22
CA GLN A 241 14.25 27.12 -2.29
C GLN A 241 13.35 25.95 -1.88
N ARG A 242 12.03 26.10 -2.14
CA ARG A 242 11.02 25.08 -1.85
C ARG A 242 10.58 24.40 -3.11
N TYR A 243 10.21 23.13 -2.95
CA TYR A 243 9.69 22.28 -4.02
C TYR A 243 8.45 21.57 -3.51
N ILE A 244 7.46 21.40 -4.38
CA ILE A 244 6.26 20.63 -4.12
C ILE A 244 6.24 19.41 -5.04
N TYR A 245 6.13 18.23 -4.42
CA TYR A 245 5.88 16.96 -5.10
C TYR A 245 4.40 16.66 -5.00
N TYR A 246 3.82 16.10 -6.05
CA TYR A 246 2.42 15.74 -6.09
C TYR A 246 2.15 14.73 -7.20
N GLY A 247 1.07 13.97 -7.06
CA GLY A 247 0.69 13.00 -8.08
C GLY A 247 -0.26 11.95 -7.51
N SER A 248 -0.49 10.90 -8.29
CA SER A 248 -1.29 9.76 -7.87
C SER A 248 -0.81 8.51 -8.57
N TYR A 249 -1.37 7.37 -8.18
CA TYR A 249 -1.10 6.10 -8.84
C TYR A 249 -1.27 6.19 -10.37
N PHE A 250 -2.36 6.77 -10.86
CA PHE A 250 -2.64 6.87 -12.31
C PHE A 250 -1.87 7.97 -13.02
N GLY A 251 -1.47 9.02 -12.30
CA GLY A 251 -0.82 10.19 -12.88
C GLY A 251 0.71 10.17 -12.81
N GLY A 252 1.30 9.29 -12.00
CA GLY A 252 2.70 9.40 -11.62
C GLY A 252 2.96 10.58 -10.68
N ILE A 253 4.21 10.77 -10.25
CA ILE A 253 4.60 11.86 -9.36
C ILE A 253 5.37 12.92 -10.14
N SER A 254 4.98 14.18 -9.94
CA SER A 254 5.64 15.38 -10.48
C SER A 254 6.28 16.19 -9.37
N VAL A 255 7.23 17.05 -9.74
CA VAL A 255 7.79 18.09 -8.87
C VAL A 255 7.70 19.44 -9.57
N ARG A 256 7.40 20.50 -8.80
CA ARG A 256 7.52 21.90 -9.21
C ARG A 256 8.31 22.72 -8.19
N ALA A 257 8.98 23.77 -8.66
CA ALA A 257 9.51 24.80 -7.76
C ALA A 257 8.34 25.58 -7.15
N LEU A 258 8.42 25.86 -5.85
CA LEU A 258 7.42 26.59 -5.09
C LEU A 258 7.93 28.02 -4.83
N SER A 259 7.02 29.00 -4.86
CA SER A 259 7.35 30.39 -4.54
C SER A 259 7.89 30.58 -3.12
N GLU A 260 8.57 31.68 -2.86
CA GLU A 260 9.17 31.97 -1.54
C GLU A 260 8.12 32.02 -0.41
N ASP A 261 6.90 32.47 -0.72
CA ASP A 261 5.77 32.50 0.22
C ASP A 261 5.02 31.14 0.31
N GLY A 262 5.35 30.17 -0.54
CA GLY A 262 4.74 28.85 -0.54
C GLY A 262 3.35 28.78 -1.18
N LEU A 263 2.87 29.83 -1.82
CA LEU A 263 1.47 29.93 -2.28
C LEU A 263 1.28 29.60 -3.76
N VAL A 264 2.37 29.54 -4.55
CA VAL A 264 2.32 29.29 -6.00
C VAL A 264 3.39 28.29 -6.42
N ALA A 265 2.99 27.23 -7.08
CA ALA A 265 3.91 26.29 -7.73
C ALA A 265 4.10 26.70 -9.20
N ASP A 266 5.37 26.88 -9.64
CA ASP A 266 5.70 27.29 -11.00
C ASP A 266 5.42 26.16 -12.01
N PRO A 267 4.40 26.29 -12.88
CA PRO A 267 4.07 25.26 -13.87
C PRO A 267 5.15 25.07 -14.94
N LEU A 268 6.04 26.06 -15.14
CA LEU A 268 7.13 25.95 -16.11
C LEU A 268 8.30 25.11 -15.60
N SER A 269 8.36 24.87 -14.29
CA SER A 269 9.38 24.05 -13.64
C SER A 269 9.00 22.59 -13.51
N GLN A 270 7.80 22.19 -13.94
CA GLN A 270 7.29 20.84 -13.73
C GLN A 270 8.16 19.78 -14.41
N LEU A 271 8.55 18.77 -13.64
CA LEU A 271 9.18 17.53 -14.11
C LEU A 271 8.50 16.32 -13.49
N GLU A 272 8.42 15.24 -14.28
CA GLU A 272 8.01 13.93 -13.78
C GLU A 272 9.18 13.27 -13.06
N VAL A 273 8.90 12.66 -11.90
CA VAL A 273 9.93 12.00 -11.07
C VAL A 273 9.60 10.55 -10.77
N ALA A 274 8.35 10.11 -10.97
CA ALA A 274 7.95 8.71 -10.98
C ALA A 274 6.90 8.44 -12.06
N ILE A 275 6.97 7.25 -12.65
CA ILE A 275 6.10 6.81 -13.75
C ILE A 275 4.65 6.62 -13.28
N PRO A 276 3.61 6.89 -14.11
CA PRO A 276 2.23 6.49 -13.84
C PRO A 276 2.05 4.99 -13.59
N ASN A 277 0.97 4.62 -12.91
CA ASN A 277 0.57 3.24 -12.60
C ASN A 277 1.54 2.48 -11.68
N ARG A 278 2.23 3.22 -10.79
CA ARG A 278 3.09 2.62 -9.79
C ARG A 278 3.01 3.28 -8.43
N TYR A 279 3.16 4.60 -8.31
CA TYR A 279 3.33 5.31 -7.04
C TYR A 279 2.32 6.43 -6.84
N GLU A 280 1.90 6.59 -5.59
CA GLU A 280 1.20 7.73 -5.02
C GLU A 280 1.75 8.01 -3.61
N GLY A 281 1.13 8.89 -2.82
CA GLY A 281 1.53 9.15 -1.43
C GLY A 281 2.97 9.65 -1.35
N ALA A 282 3.32 10.65 -2.19
CA ALA A 282 4.68 11.18 -2.25
C ALA A 282 5.08 11.82 -0.92
N TYR A 283 6.25 11.45 -0.40
CA TYR A 283 6.87 12.14 0.74
C TYR A 283 8.38 12.28 0.51
N VAL A 284 8.93 13.47 0.75
CA VAL A 284 10.35 13.72 0.44
C VAL A 284 11.12 14.15 1.67
N VAL A 285 12.25 13.49 1.91
CA VAL A 285 13.19 13.81 2.99
C VAL A 285 14.55 14.14 2.38
N LYS A 286 15.22 15.14 2.92
CA LYS A 286 16.63 15.39 2.61
C LYS A 286 17.52 14.83 3.73
N ARG A 287 18.49 13.97 3.35
CA ARG A 287 19.50 13.44 4.28
C ARG A 287 20.86 13.43 3.60
N GLY A 288 21.81 14.13 4.24
CA GLY A 288 23.13 14.33 3.64
C GLY A 288 23.03 15.01 2.28
N SER A 289 23.66 14.43 1.26
CA SER A 289 23.65 14.95 -0.11
C SER A 289 22.49 14.47 -0.98
N PHE A 290 21.53 13.71 -0.43
CA PHE A 290 20.44 13.11 -1.20
C PHE A 290 19.06 13.57 -0.75
N TYR A 291 18.17 13.68 -1.72
CA TYR A 291 16.71 13.70 -1.55
C TYR A 291 16.22 12.27 -1.69
N TYR A 292 15.39 11.83 -0.76
CA TYR A 292 14.74 10.52 -0.74
C TYR A 292 13.26 10.73 -1.00
N LEU A 293 12.78 10.24 -2.14
CA LEU A 293 11.36 10.26 -2.51
C LEU A 293 10.75 8.91 -2.09
N PHE A 294 9.94 8.95 -1.04
CA PHE A 294 9.06 7.86 -0.66
C PHE A 294 7.82 7.90 -1.53
N GLY A 295 7.35 6.75 -1.93
CA GLY A 295 6.10 6.58 -2.66
C GLY A 295 5.43 5.29 -2.24
N SER A 296 4.12 5.32 -2.14
CA SER A 296 3.30 4.16 -1.81
C SER A 296 2.75 3.52 -3.07
N SER A 297 2.60 2.20 -3.06
CA SER A 297 2.23 1.43 -4.24
C SER A 297 1.25 0.32 -3.91
N SER A 298 0.44 -0.07 -4.88
CA SER A 298 -0.66 -1.02 -4.81
C SER A 298 -1.94 -0.42 -4.19
N ASN A 299 -2.91 -1.26 -3.79
CA ASN A 299 -4.21 -0.80 -3.33
C ASN A 299 -4.20 -0.46 -1.83
N CYS A 300 -4.45 0.82 -1.48
CA CYS A 300 -4.57 1.30 -0.10
C CYS A 300 -5.82 0.78 0.62
N CYS A 301 -6.87 0.49 -0.19
CA CYS A 301 -8.24 0.59 0.31
C CYS A 301 -9.07 -0.65 -0.04
N ASN A 302 -8.48 -1.83 0.08
CA ASN A 302 -9.06 -3.13 -0.28
C ASN A 302 -9.34 -4.00 0.97
N GLY A 303 -9.82 -3.39 2.06
CA GLY A 303 -10.14 -4.11 3.30
C GLY A 303 -8.97 -4.98 3.79
N PRO A 304 -9.26 -6.24 4.20
CA PRO A 304 -8.22 -7.16 4.70
C PRO A 304 -7.23 -7.63 3.62
N LEU A 305 -7.46 -7.27 2.37
CA LEU A 305 -6.60 -7.60 1.22
C LEU A 305 -5.88 -6.35 0.65
N SER A 306 -5.78 -5.28 1.42
CA SER A 306 -4.98 -4.10 1.05
C SER A 306 -3.50 -4.46 0.95
N GLY A 307 -2.91 -4.23 -0.23
CA GLY A 307 -1.49 -4.55 -0.49
C GLY A 307 -0.55 -3.36 -0.45
N TYR A 308 -1.03 -2.20 -0.04
CA TYR A 308 -0.28 -0.94 0.01
C TYR A 308 1.06 -1.10 0.72
N SER A 309 2.11 -0.53 0.15
CA SER A 309 3.49 -0.67 0.63
C SER A 309 4.31 0.55 0.24
N VAL A 310 5.31 0.92 1.04
CA VAL A 310 6.17 2.08 0.81
C VAL A 310 7.49 1.66 0.19
N PHE A 311 7.88 2.40 -0.84
CA PHE A 311 9.16 2.27 -1.53
C PHE A 311 9.89 3.62 -1.53
N VAL A 312 11.18 3.61 -1.83
CA VAL A 312 11.98 4.83 -1.90
C VAL A 312 12.96 4.79 -3.07
N GLY A 313 13.10 5.95 -3.71
CA GLY A 313 14.24 6.26 -4.59
C GLY A 313 15.00 7.46 -4.06
N ARG A 314 16.27 7.63 -4.42
CA ARG A 314 17.05 8.80 -4.03
C ARG A 314 17.70 9.51 -5.22
N SER A 315 17.95 10.82 -5.05
CA SER A 315 18.62 11.65 -6.05
C SER A 315 19.44 12.75 -5.35
N PRO A 316 20.59 13.18 -5.91
CA PRO A 316 21.29 14.36 -5.44
C PRO A 316 20.58 15.68 -5.81
N SER A 317 19.55 15.62 -6.65
CA SER A 317 18.78 16.77 -7.13
C SER A 317 17.31 16.63 -6.71
N PRO A 318 16.62 17.72 -6.32
CA PRO A 318 15.19 17.68 -6.04
C PRO A 318 14.34 17.34 -7.29
N PHE A 319 14.89 17.54 -8.48
CA PHE A 319 14.23 17.21 -9.75
C PHE A 319 14.55 15.80 -10.26
N GLY A 320 15.19 14.96 -9.46
CA GLY A 320 15.58 13.61 -9.88
C GLY A 320 16.80 13.58 -10.83
N PRO A 321 17.02 12.48 -11.57
CA PRO A 321 16.24 11.24 -11.48
C PRO A 321 16.40 10.56 -10.12
N PHE A 322 15.31 10.05 -9.57
CA PHE A 322 15.32 9.22 -8.37
C PHE A 322 15.56 7.77 -8.76
N VAL A 323 16.54 7.13 -8.15
CA VAL A 323 16.92 5.74 -8.40
C VAL A 323 16.82 4.93 -7.11
N ASP A 324 16.51 3.65 -7.24
CA ASP A 324 16.52 2.72 -6.12
C ASP A 324 17.95 2.26 -5.75
N ARG A 325 18.05 1.31 -4.81
CA ARG A 325 19.30 0.74 -4.34
C ARG A 325 20.07 0.02 -5.44
N GLU A 326 19.38 -0.57 -6.40
CA GLU A 326 19.95 -1.27 -7.54
C GLU A 326 20.27 -0.32 -8.72
N GLY A 327 20.00 0.97 -8.57
CA GLY A 327 20.23 2.00 -9.59
C GLY A 327 19.14 2.10 -10.64
N VAL A 328 17.99 1.48 -10.44
CA VAL A 328 16.85 1.54 -11.36
C VAL A 328 16.03 2.80 -11.10
N PRO A 329 15.77 3.64 -12.12
CA PRO A 329 14.99 4.85 -11.96
C PRO A 329 13.50 4.56 -11.67
N LEU A 330 12.85 5.46 -10.89
CA LEU A 330 11.41 5.43 -10.65
C LEU A 330 10.58 5.81 -11.90
N LEU A 331 11.23 6.32 -12.94
CA LEU A 331 10.63 6.68 -14.24
C LEU A 331 10.72 5.59 -15.30
N GLU A 332 11.46 4.51 -15.05
CA GLU A 332 11.59 3.42 -16.02
C GLU A 332 10.35 2.54 -16.08
N ALA A 333 10.09 1.94 -17.23
CA ALA A 333 8.98 0.99 -17.39
C ALA A 333 9.14 -0.24 -16.47
N SER A 334 10.35 -0.78 -16.31
CA SER A 334 10.70 -1.76 -15.26
C SER A 334 11.01 -0.99 -13.97
N VAL A 335 9.97 -0.54 -13.29
CA VAL A 335 10.00 0.49 -12.26
C VAL A 335 10.90 0.13 -11.09
N GLY A 336 11.86 1.01 -10.75
CA GLY A 336 12.67 0.92 -9.54
C GLY A 336 11.89 1.21 -8.27
N GLY A 337 12.52 0.99 -7.13
CA GLY A 337 12.00 1.30 -5.80
C GLY A 337 12.51 0.34 -4.74
N THR A 338 13.29 0.85 -3.78
CA THR A 338 13.75 0.05 -2.63
C THR A 338 12.62 -0.08 -1.62
N PRO A 339 12.24 -1.28 -1.18
CA PRO A 339 11.20 -1.48 -0.17
C PRO A 339 11.59 -0.86 1.18
N VAL A 340 10.68 -0.07 1.77
CA VAL A 340 10.83 0.56 3.08
C VAL A 340 9.92 -0.06 4.11
N LEU A 341 8.67 -0.31 3.72
CA LEU A 341 7.60 -0.81 4.58
C LEU A 341 6.59 -1.60 3.75
N SER A 342 6.22 -2.79 4.21
CA SER A 342 5.16 -3.60 3.64
C SER A 342 4.53 -4.48 4.73
N MET A 343 3.48 -5.21 4.40
CA MET A 343 2.90 -6.22 5.29
C MET A 343 3.93 -7.31 5.60
N ASN A 344 3.99 -7.73 6.85
CA ASN A 344 4.99 -8.68 7.35
C ASN A 344 4.40 -9.99 7.89
N GLY A 345 3.11 -10.24 7.62
CA GLY A 345 2.39 -11.42 8.08
C GLY A 345 1.85 -11.31 9.51
N ASN A 346 1.89 -10.12 10.13
CA ASN A 346 1.17 -9.84 11.37
C ASN A 346 -0.26 -9.33 11.06
N ARG A 347 -0.92 -8.65 12.02
CA ARG A 347 -2.29 -8.15 11.83
C ARG A 347 -2.41 -7.01 10.82
N TRP A 348 -1.30 -6.32 10.47
CA TRP A 348 -1.32 -5.11 9.65
C TRP A 348 -1.12 -5.39 8.17
N VAL A 349 -2.06 -4.91 7.35
CA VAL A 349 -1.98 -4.89 5.89
C VAL A 349 -2.21 -3.46 5.39
N GLY A 350 -1.91 -3.18 4.12
CA GLY A 350 -2.14 -1.84 3.57
C GLY A 350 -1.31 -0.75 4.23
N THR A 351 -0.08 -1.06 4.62
CA THR A 351 0.83 -0.14 5.32
C THR A 351 1.41 0.89 4.35
N GLY A 352 0.99 2.15 4.42
CA GLY A 352 1.48 3.14 3.47
C GLY A 352 1.08 4.57 3.77
N HIS A 353 1.32 5.43 2.79
CA HIS A 353 1.15 6.88 2.84
C HIS A 353 1.80 7.47 4.08
N ASN A 354 3.11 7.37 4.12
CA ASN A 354 3.90 7.68 5.30
C ASN A 354 4.41 9.13 5.31
N ALA A 355 4.52 9.70 6.51
CA ALA A 355 5.29 10.89 6.77
C ALA A 355 6.46 10.57 7.71
N VAL A 356 7.58 11.27 7.54
CA VAL A 356 8.81 11.04 8.32
C VAL A 356 9.10 12.26 9.19
N PHE A 357 9.47 12.01 10.44
CA PHE A 357 9.93 13.05 11.35
C PHE A 357 11.11 12.56 12.18
N THR A 358 11.88 13.50 12.73
CA THR A 358 12.98 13.19 13.65
C THR A 358 12.54 13.57 15.06
N ASP A 359 12.71 12.65 16.03
CA ASP A 359 12.45 12.93 17.43
C ASP A 359 13.53 13.80 18.07
N LEU A 360 13.34 14.22 19.33
CA LEU A 360 14.30 15.11 20.00
C LEU A 360 15.62 14.44 20.37
N SER A 361 15.74 13.13 20.24
CA SER A 361 17.01 12.39 20.38
C SER A 361 17.80 12.29 19.07
N GLY A 362 17.17 12.63 17.93
CA GLY A 362 17.74 12.51 16.59
C GLY A 362 17.44 11.18 15.88
N GLN A 363 16.54 10.36 16.42
CA GLN A 363 16.03 9.16 15.76
C GLN A 363 14.95 9.54 14.75
N ASP A 364 15.02 9.01 13.53
CA ASP A 364 13.98 9.16 12.52
C ASP A 364 12.85 8.14 12.76
N TRP A 365 11.62 8.62 12.62
CA TRP A 365 10.39 7.88 12.79
C TRP A 365 9.48 8.08 11.60
N THR A 366 8.55 7.16 11.41
CA THR A 366 7.49 7.30 10.42
C THR A 366 6.12 7.10 11.06
N VAL A 367 5.20 8.00 10.75
CA VAL A 367 3.75 7.79 10.92
C VAL A 367 3.17 7.39 9.58
N TYR A 368 2.21 6.49 9.58
CA TYR A 368 1.58 5.95 8.38
C TYR A 368 0.23 5.34 8.74
N HIS A 369 -0.58 5.03 7.75
CA HIS A 369 -1.79 4.27 8.03
C HIS A 369 -1.64 2.79 7.71
N ALA A 370 -2.46 1.96 8.36
CA ALA A 370 -2.60 0.53 8.06
C ALA A 370 -4.02 0.05 8.38
N VAL A 371 -4.37 -1.10 7.83
CA VAL A 371 -5.64 -1.79 8.04
C VAL A 371 -5.40 -3.01 8.92
N ASP A 372 -6.19 -3.17 9.98
CA ASP A 372 -6.25 -4.43 10.71
C ASP A 372 -7.02 -5.46 9.89
N GLN A 373 -6.36 -6.50 9.40
CA GLN A 373 -6.99 -7.51 8.55
C GLN A 373 -8.14 -8.28 9.24
N THR A 374 -8.22 -8.21 10.59
CA THR A 374 -9.26 -8.88 11.37
C THR A 374 -10.42 -7.96 11.77
N ASP A 375 -10.26 -6.63 11.61
CA ASP A 375 -11.26 -5.61 11.94
C ASP A 375 -11.14 -4.42 10.97
N PRO A 376 -11.39 -4.64 9.66
CA PRO A 376 -11.04 -3.68 8.62
C PRO A 376 -12.03 -2.53 8.42
N TYR A 377 -13.27 -2.63 8.92
CA TYR A 377 -14.33 -1.66 8.60
C TYR A 377 -14.93 -1.02 9.84
N LEU A 378 -15.39 0.24 9.70
CA LEU A 378 -16.08 0.97 10.78
C LEU A 378 -17.43 0.33 11.13
N ASP A 379 -18.15 -0.17 10.13
CA ASP A 379 -19.46 -0.81 10.32
C ASP A 379 -19.64 -1.91 9.26
N GLU A 380 -19.46 -3.17 9.66
CA GLU A 380 -19.61 -4.33 8.77
C GLU A 380 -21.07 -4.60 8.37
N ALA A 381 -22.04 -4.02 9.09
CA ALA A 381 -23.46 -4.16 8.78
C ALA A 381 -23.96 -3.08 7.80
N ALA A 382 -23.14 -2.06 7.51
CA ALA A 382 -23.48 -1.03 6.55
C ALA A 382 -23.51 -1.55 5.12
N SER A 383 -24.34 -0.95 4.27
CA SER A 383 -24.34 -1.23 2.82
C SER A 383 -23.04 -0.79 2.15
N ASP A 384 -22.38 0.20 2.71
CA ASP A 384 -21.11 0.77 2.27
C ASP A 384 -20.07 0.53 3.37
N LEU A 385 -19.13 -0.37 3.11
CA LEU A 385 -18.08 -0.74 4.05
C LEU A 385 -17.03 0.37 4.13
N TRP A 386 -17.10 1.19 5.18
CA TRP A 386 -16.12 2.25 5.39
C TRP A 386 -14.85 1.68 6.02
N LEU A 387 -13.74 1.80 5.33
CA LEU A 387 -12.46 1.22 5.75
C LEU A 387 -11.86 1.96 6.95
N LYS A 388 -11.34 1.21 7.93
CA LYS A 388 -10.51 1.75 9.01
C LYS A 388 -9.04 1.80 8.58
N ARG A 389 -8.52 3.00 8.36
CA ARG A 389 -7.10 3.25 8.13
C ARG A 389 -6.50 3.80 9.41
N GLN A 390 -6.01 2.90 10.25
CA GLN A 390 -5.56 3.22 11.60
C GLN A 390 -4.18 3.87 11.59
N LEU A 391 -3.93 4.78 12.53
CA LEU A 391 -2.65 5.48 12.69
C LEU A 391 -1.62 4.58 13.36
N LEU A 392 -0.48 4.39 12.70
CA LEU A 392 0.65 3.63 13.21
C LEU A 392 1.91 4.50 13.26
N LEU A 393 2.84 4.09 14.13
CA LEU A 393 4.14 4.72 14.35
C LEU A 393 5.21 3.62 14.42
N ASP A 394 6.33 3.80 13.71
CA ASP A 394 7.51 2.93 13.84
C ASP A 394 8.80 3.69 13.54
N PRO A 395 9.96 3.29 14.09
CA PRO A 395 11.23 3.92 13.81
C PRO A 395 11.76 3.56 12.42
N ILE A 396 12.47 4.51 11.81
CA ILE A 396 13.23 4.31 10.58
C ILE A 396 14.70 4.07 10.91
N ASP A 397 15.23 2.98 10.43
CA ASP A 397 16.65 2.69 10.41
C ASP A 397 17.25 3.02 9.04
N TRP A 398 18.48 3.52 9.03
CA TRP A 398 19.23 3.78 7.81
C TRP A 398 20.32 2.72 7.63
N VAL A 399 20.03 1.71 6.84
CA VAL A 399 20.93 0.60 6.56
C VAL A 399 21.64 0.86 5.23
N ASP A 400 22.96 0.94 5.23
CA ASP A 400 23.78 1.25 4.06
C ASP A 400 23.34 2.52 3.30
N GLY A 401 22.78 3.50 4.06
CA GLY A 401 22.29 4.76 3.51
C GLY A 401 20.91 4.67 2.86
N TRP A 402 20.14 3.60 3.12
CA TRP A 402 18.76 3.43 2.70
C TRP A 402 17.83 3.28 3.89
N PRO A 403 16.66 3.95 3.88
CA PRO A 403 15.71 3.84 4.97
C PRO A 403 14.96 2.51 4.93
N THR A 404 14.70 1.96 6.08
CA THR A 404 13.81 0.82 6.27
C THR A 404 13.13 0.90 7.64
N VAL A 405 11.91 0.48 7.75
CA VAL A 405 11.19 0.49 9.01
C VAL A 405 11.66 -0.70 9.87
N ARG A 406 12.11 -0.39 11.11
CA ARG A 406 12.54 -1.39 12.11
C ARG A 406 13.57 -2.40 11.55
N GLY A 407 14.63 -1.92 10.91
CA GLY A 407 15.66 -2.79 10.33
C GLY A 407 15.14 -3.81 9.31
N GLY A 408 13.98 -3.56 8.68
CA GLY A 408 13.30 -4.46 7.74
C GLY A 408 12.30 -5.42 8.40
N LEU A 409 12.03 -5.29 9.70
CA LEU A 409 10.97 -6.03 10.39
C LEU A 409 9.57 -5.46 10.09
N TRP A 410 9.49 -4.19 9.66
CA TRP A 410 8.30 -3.44 9.24
C TRP A 410 7.29 -3.19 10.36
N ALA A 411 5.99 -3.11 10.06
CA ALA A 411 4.97 -2.69 11.02
C ALA A 411 5.02 -3.50 12.33
N SER A 412 5.01 -2.80 13.48
CA SER A 412 4.99 -3.44 14.80
C SER A 412 3.56 -3.77 15.25
N ASP A 413 3.41 -4.89 15.95
CA ASP A 413 2.18 -5.31 16.64
C ASP A 413 2.43 -5.68 18.11
N MET A 414 3.59 -5.30 18.63
CA MET A 414 4.05 -5.51 20.00
C MET A 414 4.41 -4.17 20.66
N PRO A 415 4.52 -4.10 21.99
CA PRO A 415 5.03 -2.92 22.68
C PRO A 415 6.44 -2.54 22.19
N MET A 416 6.62 -1.26 21.85
CA MET A 416 7.86 -0.68 21.35
C MET A 416 8.30 0.48 22.26
N PRO A 417 9.61 0.76 22.39
CA PRO A 417 10.08 1.98 23.03
C PRO A 417 9.50 3.22 22.36
N ALA A 418 9.01 4.17 23.15
CA ALA A 418 8.45 5.42 22.64
C ALA A 418 9.54 6.37 22.10
N PRO A 419 9.20 7.25 21.11
CA PRO A 419 10.11 8.29 20.68
C PRO A 419 10.39 9.33 21.77
N ALA A 420 11.53 10.01 21.69
CA ALA A 420 11.87 11.13 22.57
C ALA A 420 11.06 12.37 22.16
N ALA A 421 9.91 12.56 22.79
CA ALA A 421 8.96 13.60 22.42
C ALA A 421 9.18 14.93 23.14
N ARG A 422 9.84 14.91 24.32
CA ARG A 422 10.08 16.05 25.19
C ARG A 422 11.57 16.30 25.38
N GLU A 423 11.92 17.52 25.70
CA GLU A 423 13.31 17.87 26.03
C GLU A 423 13.79 17.07 27.26
N GLY A 424 14.84 16.30 27.08
CA GLY A 424 15.42 15.42 28.09
C GLY A 424 14.92 13.98 28.07
N ASP A 425 13.94 13.64 27.22
CA ASP A 425 13.60 12.24 26.96
C ASP A 425 14.77 11.51 26.28
N GLU A 426 14.97 10.25 26.63
CA GLU A 426 15.96 9.37 26.03
C GLU A 426 15.28 8.38 25.08
N ASN A 427 15.89 8.14 23.93
CA ASN A 427 15.46 7.08 23.02
C ASN A 427 16.05 5.73 23.50
N HIS A 428 15.18 4.76 23.69
CA HIS A 428 15.54 3.39 24.08
C HIS A 428 15.32 2.38 22.94
N TYR A 429 15.02 2.84 21.73
CA TYR A 429 14.94 1.98 20.57
C TYR A 429 16.34 1.51 20.16
N GLU A 430 16.47 0.21 19.93
CA GLU A 430 17.67 -0.42 19.38
C GLU A 430 17.32 -1.09 18.06
N THR A 431 18.09 -0.79 17.01
CA THR A 431 17.92 -1.40 15.70
C THR A 431 18.12 -2.90 15.76
N ALA A 432 17.10 -3.66 15.39
CA ALA A 432 17.17 -5.09 15.16
C ALA A 432 17.04 -5.36 13.65
N LEU A 433 18.15 -5.76 13.02
CA LEU A 433 18.10 -6.10 11.60
C LEU A 433 17.34 -7.41 11.40
N ARG A 434 16.46 -7.40 10.41
CA ARG A 434 15.78 -8.60 9.95
C ARG A 434 16.81 -9.63 9.44
N VAL A 435 16.56 -10.89 9.73
CA VAL A 435 17.28 -12.01 9.12
C VAL A 435 16.45 -12.55 7.97
N ASP A 436 17.05 -12.65 6.79
CA ASP A 436 16.39 -13.19 5.60
C ASP A 436 16.15 -14.69 5.68
N ASP A 437 15.08 -15.13 5.05
CA ASP A 437 14.79 -16.54 4.86
C ASP A 437 15.79 -17.14 3.87
N MET A 438 16.52 -18.16 4.31
CA MET A 438 17.54 -18.81 3.48
C MET A 438 17.11 -20.21 3.07
N PRO A 439 17.31 -20.61 1.79
CA PRO A 439 17.15 -21.99 1.37
C PRO A 439 18.08 -22.92 2.13
N GLY A 440 17.53 -24.02 2.63
CA GLY A 440 18.25 -25.11 3.26
C GLY A 440 18.60 -26.25 2.28
N ALA A 441 18.44 -27.50 2.72
CA ALA A 441 18.70 -28.66 1.88
C ALA A 441 17.75 -28.72 0.67
N ALA A 442 18.28 -29.08 -0.50
CA ALA A 442 17.46 -29.31 -1.69
C ALA A 442 16.48 -30.47 -1.49
N LEU A 443 15.26 -30.31 -2.00
CA LEU A 443 14.19 -31.31 -2.00
C LEU A 443 13.95 -31.77 -3.45
N ASP A 444 14.84 -32.66 -3.94
CA ASP A 444 14.87 -33.10 -5.35
C ASP A 444 13.54 -33.73 -5.80
N ALA A 445 12.76 -34.33 -4.90
CA ALA A 445 11.45 -34.92 -5.22
C ALA A 445 10.37 -33.88 -5.60
N PHE A 446 10.61 -32.60 -5.31
CA PHE A 446 9.74 -31.47 -5.59
C PHE A 446 10.42 -30.46 -6.53
N SER A 447 11.55 -30.83 -7.12
CA SER A 447 12.33 -29.95 -8.00
C SER A 447 12.32 -30.47 -9.44
N GLU A 448 12.42 -29.54 -10.40
CA GLU A 448 12.39 -29.86 -11.84
C GLU A 448 13.34 -28.93 -12.61
N GLU A 449 14.22 -29.50 -13.44
CA GLU A 449 15.17 -28.76 -14.30
C GLU A 449 14.71 -28.71 -15.77
N PHE A 450 13.54 -29.24 -16.10
CA PHE A 450 12.91 -29.23 -17.43
C PHE A 450 13.77 -29.80 -18.58
N ASP A 451 14.49 -30.85 -18.37
CA ASP A 451 15.44 -31.50 -19.32
C ASP A 451 14.77 -32.20 -20.52
N GLY A 452 13.62 -31.69 -21.02
CA GLY A 452 12.98 -32.15 -22.27
C GLY A 452 11.63 -32.83 -22.10
N ALA A 453 11.18 -33.10 -20.89
CA ALA A 453 9.84 -33.59 -20.58
C ALA A 453 9.41 -33.18 -19.18
N LEU A 454 8.12 -33.11 -18.89
CA LEU A 454 7.63 -32.95 -17.52
C LEU A 454 7.90 -34.21 -16.71
N GLY A 455 8.40 -34.04 -15.49
CA GLY A 455 8.47 -35.07 -14.49
C GLY A 455 7.05 -35.62 -14.18
N ALA A 456 6.98 -36.86 -13.73
CA ALA A 456 5.72 -37.54 -13.43
C ALA A 456 4.94 -36.92 -12.24
N GLN A 457 5.58 -36.05 -11.44
CA GLN A 457 4.99 -35.31 -10.35
C GLN A 457 4.04 -34.19 -10.82
N TRP A 458 4.22 -33.69 -12.04
CA TRP A 458 3.47 -32.58 -12.60
C TRP A 458 2.13 -33.00 -13.21
N SER A 459 1.12 -32.19 -13.03
CA SER A 459 -0.20 -32.33 -13.64
C SER A 459 -0.80 -30.94 -13.95
N TRP A 460 -1.81 -30.90 -14.82
CA TRP A 460 -2.50 -29.68 -15.19
C TRP A 460 -3.83 -29.54 -14.45
N VAL A 461 -4.10 -28.38 -13.90
CA VAL A 461 -5.45 -27.87 -13.72
C VAL A 461 -5.83 -27.19 -15.03
N ARG A 462 -6.79 -27.76 -15.75
CA ARG A 462 -7.15 -27.32 -17.12
C ARG A 462 -5.97 -27.45 -18.10
N GLU A 463 -5.87 -28.63 -18.71
CA GLU A 463 -4.81 -28.90 -19.68
C GLU A 463 -4.83 -27.87 -20.82
N PRO A 464 -3.72 -27.19 -21.14
CA PRO A 464 -3.68 -26.20 -22.19
C PRO A 464 -3.80 -26.83 -23.58
N ALA A 465 -4.17 -26.00 -24.58
CA ALA A 465 -4.24 -26.43 -25.98
C ALA A 465 -2.89 -27.02 -26.46
N ALA A 466 -2.95 -27.97 -27.40
CA ALA A 466 -1.77 -28.58 -27.98
C ALA A 466 -0.81 -27.52 -28.54
N GLY A 467 0.45 -27.56 -28.14
CA GLY A 467 1.48 -26.61 -28.55
C GLY A 467 1.53 -25.31 -27.72
N ALA A 468 0.69 -25.16 -26.69
CA ALA A 468 0.75 -24.03 -25.78
C ALA A 468 2.00 -24.06 -24.87
N PHE A 469 2.64 -25.21 -24.72
CA PHE A 469 3.92 -25.35 -24.06
C PHE A 469 4.88 -26.27 -24.84
N THR A 470 6.16 -26.06 -24.67
CA THR A 470 7.25 -26.83 -25.30
C THR A 470 8.47 -26.82 -24.40
N PHE A 471 9.41 -27.77 -24.65
CA PHE A 471 10.73 -27.74 -24.03
C PHE A 471 11.75 -27.19 -25.03
N VAL A 472 12.51 -26.18 -24.63
CA VAL A 472 13.50 -25.52 -25.46
C VAL A 472 14.79 -25.32 -24.66
N SER A 473 15.87 -25.95 -25.10
CA SER A 473 17.21 -25.76 -24.53
C SER A 473 17.28 -26.04 -23.01
N GLY A 474 16.58 -27.06 -22.52
CA GLY A 474 16.57 -27.39 -21.09
C GLY A 474 15.71 -26.43 -20.25
N ALA A 475 14.64 -25.91 -20.82
CA ALA A 475 13.68 -25.05 -20.12
C ALA A 475 12.25 -25.33 -20.59
N LEU A 476 11.28 -25.13 -19.73
CA LEU A 476 9.85 -25.14 -20.08
C LEU A 476 9.45 -23.78 -20.63
N ARG A 477 8.93 -23.75 -21.84
CA ARG A 477 8.37 -22.56 -22.47
C ARG A 477 6.86 -22.68 -22.57
N MET A 478 6.14 -21.78 -21.96
CA MET A 478 4.69 -21.66 -21.99
C MET A 478 4.31 -20.34 -22.69
N ASN A 479 3.30 -20.37 -23.54
CA ASN A 479 2.73 -19.12 -24.06
C ASN A 479 1.72 -18.59 -23.05
N ALA A 480 1.83 -17.31 -22.70
CA ALA A 480 0.82 -16.66 -21.85
C ALA A 480 -0.56 -16.79 -22.54
N GLN A 481 -1.52 -17.30 -21.80
CA GLN A 481 -2.86 -17.58 -22.30
C GLN A 481 -3.72 -16.31 -22.26
N SER A 482 -4.72 -16.19 -23.15
CA SER A 482 -5.84 -15.26 -23.02
C SER A 482 -6.85 -15.85 -22.01
N ALA A 483 -6.44 -15.91 -20.75
CA ALA A 483 -7.13 -16.53 -19.62
C ALA A 483 -6.55 -15.96 -18.34
N ASP A 484 -7.26 -16.05 -17.22
CA ASP A 484 -6.80 -15.52 -15.93
C ASP A 484 -7.21 -16.41 -14.75
N LEU A 485 -6.62 -16.11 -13.60
CA LEU A 485 -7.04 -16.51 -12.25
C LEU A 485 -7.27 -15.20 -11.47
N TYR A 486 -8.52 -14.78 -11.45
CA TYR A 486 -8.94 -13.54 -10.82
C TYR A 486 -10.44 -13.56 -10.52
N GLU A 487 -10.82 -13.62 -9.27
CA GLU A 487 -12.21 -13.66 -8.79
C GLU A 487 -13.05 -14.73 -9.51
N ASP A 488 -13.99 -14.35 -10.39
CA ASP A 488 -14.84 -15.28 -11.12
C ASP A 488 -14.26 -15.68 -12.51
N ILE A 489 -13.00 -15.30 -12.80
CA ILE A 489 -12.29 -15.67 -14.04
C ILE A 489 -11.35 -16.83 -13.74
N ASP A 490 -11.85 -18.06 -13.86
CA ASP A 490 -11.17 -19.29 -13.45
C ASP A 490 -10.84 -20.16 -14.66
N ASN A 491 -10.21 -19.59 -15.67
CA ASN A 491 -10.03 -20.30 -16.94
C ASN A 491 -8.57 -20.52 -17.37
N ALA A 492 -7.60 -20.01 -16.63
CA ALA A 492 -6.18 -20.25 -16.90
C ALA A 492 -5.77 -21.70 -16.62
N SER A 493 -4.90 -22.25 -17.45
CA SER A 493 -4.22 -23.52 -17.15
C SER A 493 -3.13 -23.30 -16.11
N VAL A 494 -3.09 -24.14 -15.10
CA VAL A 494 -2.06 -24.11 -14.04
C VAL A 494 -1.31 -25.44 -14.05
N LEU A 495 0.00 -25.40 -14.17
CA LEU A 495 0.85 -26.58 -14.00
C LEU A 495 1.20 -26.75 -12.53
N ILE A 496 0.83 -27.86 -11.92
CA ILE A 496 0.94 -28.07 -10.47
C ILE A 496 1.66 -29.37 -10.10
N GLU A 497 2.32 -29.34 -8.93
CA GLU A 497 2.85 -30.49 -8.22
C GLU A 497 2.55 -30.42 -6.72
N ALA A 498 2.83 -31.50 -5.98
CA ALA A 498 2.64 -31.55 -4.53
C ALA A 498 3.59 -30.57 -3.81
N THR A 499 3.18 -30.07 -2.64
CA THR A 499 4.05 -29.30 -1.73
C THR A 499 4.73 -30.21 -0.71
N PRO A 500 5.94 -29.85 -0.20
CA PRO A 500 6.48 -30.44 1.02
C PRO A 500 5.54 -30.23 2.21
N ALA A 501 5.54 -31.18 3.15
CA ALA A 501 4.73 -31.08 4.37
C ALA A 501 5.27 -30.03 5.36
N GLU A 502 6.58 -29.86 5.37
CA GLU A 502 7.31 -28.93 6.25
C GLU A 502 7.36 -27.51 5.65
N ASP A 503 8.03 -26.60 6.34
CA ASP A 503 8.34 -25.27 5.80
C ASP A 503 9.33 -25.40 4.63
N TYR A 504 9.10 -24.62 3.58
CA TYR A 504 9.89 -24.73 2.35
C TYR A 504 10.09 -23.39 1.66
N VAL A 505 11.05 -23.39 0.77
CA VAL A 505 11.34 -22.34 -0.19
C VAL A 505 11.15 -22.92 -1.58
N VAL A 506 10.35 -22.27 -2.43
CA VAL A 506 10.25 -22.58 -3.86
C VAL A 506 10.79 -21.42 -4.67
N GLU A 507 11.59 -21.73 -5.68
CA GLU A 507 12.27 -20.75 -6.52
C GLU A 507 12.18 -21.14 -8.01
N THR A 508 12.08 -20.14 -8.86
CA THR A 508 12.20 -20.29 -10.32
C THR A 508 13.01 -19.15 -10.91
N LYS A 509 13.66 -19.41 -12.04
CA LYS A 509 14.19 -18.38 -12.94
C LYS A 509 13.31 -18.30 -14.17
N LEU A 510 12.76 -17.13 -14.42
CA LEU A 510 11.73 -16.87 -15.41
C LEU A 510 12.16 -15.78 -16.39
N THR A 511 11.91 -15.99 -17.68
CA THR A 511 11.95 -14.95 -18.71
C THR A 511 10.55 -14.79 -19.31
N LEU A 512 9.93 -13.61 -19.17
CA LEU A 512 8.66 -13.27 -19.82
C LEU A 512 8.92 -12.34 -21.01
N ASP A 513 8.53 -12.78 -22.21
CA ASP A 513 8.82 -12.06 -23.46
C ASP A 513 7.70 -11.10 -23.85
N VAL A 514 7.36 -10.20 -22.92
CA VAL A 514 6.50 -9.03 -23.16
C VAL A 514 7.41 -7.87 -23.60
N PRO A 515 6.98 -6.98 -24.51
CA PRO A 515 7.75 -5.78 -24.85
C PRO A 515 8.18 -5.02 -23.59
N PRO A 516 9.45 -4.56 -23.49
CA PRO A 516 9.96 -3.93 -22.27
C PRO A 516 9.31 -2.58 -21.96
N GLU A 517 8.71 -1.94 -22.96
CA GLU A 517 8.07 -0.62 -22.87
C GLU A 517 6.75 -0.61 -23.63
N GLY A 518 5.97 0.42 -23.39
CA GLY A 518 4.70 0.70 -24.08
C GLY A 518 3.54 -0.09 -23.52
N CYS A 519 2.35 0.40 -23.82
CA CYS A 519 1.09 -0.23 -23.42
C CYS A 519 0.50 -1.00 -24.63
N CYS A 520 -0.57 -1.75 -24.58
CA CYS A 520 -1.41 -2.08 -23.44
C CYS A 520 -1.48 -3.61 -23.38
N PHE A 521 -0.57 -4.18 -22.65
CA PHE A 521 -0.45 -5.63 -22.46
C PHE A 521 -0.87 -6.01 -21.04
N ASN A 522 -1.90 -5.29 -20.54
CA ASN A 522 -2.32 -5.36 -19.14
C ASN A 522 -2.60 -6.78 -18.70
N PHE A 523 -1.98 -7.11 -17.58
CA PHE A 523 -2.08 -8.39 -16.89
C PHE A 523 -1.44 -9.59 -17.59
N ALA A 524 -0.76 -9.39 -18.75
CA ALA A 524 0.14 -10.42 -19.27
C ALA A 524 1.20 -10.74 -18.22
N GLN A 525 1.20 -11.97 -17.69
CA GLN A 525 1.93 -12.36 -16.50
C GLN A 525 2.43 -13.80 -16.57
N ALA A 526 3.50 -14.08 -15.80
CA ALA A 526 3.98 -15.43 -15.56
C ALA A 526 4.73 -15.50 -14.23
N GLY A 527 4.68 -16.65 -13.56
CA GLY A 527 5.35 -16.82 -12.29
C GLY A 527 4.97 -18.08 -11.53
N LEU A 528 5.24 -18.04 -10.23
CA LEU A 528 4.91 -19.07 -9.25
C LEU A 528 3.50 -18.86 -8.68
N VAL A 529 2.84 -19.96 -8.35
CA VAL A 529 1.59 -19.96 -7.58
C VAL A 529 1.64 -21.08 -6.52
N ILE A 530 1.16 -20.79 -5.32
CA ILE A 530 0.79 -21.83 -4.36
C ILE A 530 -0.72 -21.93 -4.44
N TYR A 531 -1.20 -22.97 -5.09
CA TYR A 531 -2.57 -23.16 -5.54
C TYR A 531 -3.26 -24.23 -4.73
N LYS A 532 -4.43 -23.95 -4.18
CA LYS A 532 -5.32 -24.95 -3.60
C LYS A 532 -6.49 -25.21 -4.53
N ASP A 533 -7.21 -24.18 -4.88
CA ASP A 533 -8.32 -24.14 -5.84
C ASP A 533 -8.38 -22.75 -6.49
N ASP A 534 -9.34 -22.53 -7.39
CA ASP A 534 -9.42 -21.29 -8.17
C ASP A 534 -9.74 -20.05 -7.31
N ASP A 535 -10.39 -20.23 -6.15
CA ASP A 535 -10.71 -19.18 -5.19
C ASP A 535 -9.70 -19.04 -4.05
N ASN A 536 -8.68 -19.92 -3.97
CA ASN A 536 -7.74 -19.95 -2.84
C ASN A 536 -6.32 -20.22 -3.31
N PHE A 537 -5.53 -19.15 -3.43
CA PHE A 537 -4.11 -19.23 -3.82
C PHE A 537 -3.32 -18.01 -3.36
N VAL A 538 -2.00 -18.10 -3.43
CA VAL A 538 -1.07 -16.97 -3.49
C VAL A 538 -0.22 -17.10 -4.75
N LYS A 539 -0.04 -16.00 -5.50
CA LYS A 539 0.78 -16.00 -6.73
C LYS A 539 1.84 -14.92 -6.68
N LEU A 540 3.01 -15.23 -7.20
CA LEU A 540 4.15 -14.32 -7.38
C LEU A 540 4.52 -14.31 -8.85
N ALA A 541 4.24 -13.22 -9.54
CA ALA A 541 4.38 -13.15 -10.98
C ALA A 541 5.00 -11.83 -11.44
N THR A 542 5.85 -11.87 -12.45
CA THR A 542 6.14 -10.68 -13.23
C THR A 542 4.98 -10.40 -14.18
N TYR A 543 4.56 -9.14 -14.30
CA TYR A 543 3.40 -8.76 -15.09
C TYR A 543 3.54 -7.39 -15.75
N SER A 544 2.74 -7.17 -16.77
CA SER A 544 2.59 -5.89 -17.45
C SER A 544 1.39 -5.14 -16.88
N ASN A 545 1.56 -3.87 -16.55
CA ASN A 545 0.50 -2.99 -16.09
C ASN A 545 0.62 -1.62 -16.78
N TRP A 546 -0.22 -1.36 -17.77
CA TRP A 546 -0.11 -0.21 -18.66
C TRP A 546 1.31 -0.08 -19.25
N ASP A 547 1.96 1.05 -19.03
CA ASP A 547 3.33 1.30 -19.50
C ASP A 547 4.41 0.68 -18.62
N THR A 548 4.03 0.07 -17.49
CA THR A 548 4.98 -0.50 -16.51
C THR A 548 5.11 -2.01 -16.61
N ARG A 549 6.24 -2.51 -16.11
CA ARG A 549 6.54 -3.93 -15.83
C ARG A 549 6.85 -4.04 -14.36
N GLN A 550 6.16 -4.93 -13.66
CA GLN A 550 6.20 -5.03 -12.22
C GLN A 550 6.22 -6.50 -11.78
N ILE A 551 6.43 -6.72 -10.49
CA ILE A 551 6.26 -8.03 -9.85
C ILE A 551 5.08 -7.89 -8.89
N GLU A 552 4.07 -8.72 -9.08
CA GLU A 552 2.89 -8.82 -8.23
C GLU A 552 3.04 -9.99 -7.26
N PHE A 553 2.67 -9.76 -5.99
CA PHE A 553 2.44 -10.81 -5.03
C PHE A 553 1.00 -10.73 -4.56
N ALA A 554 0.16 -11.57 -5.14
CA ALA A 554 -1.28 -11.56 -4.93
C ALA A 554 -1.74 -12.72 -4.06
N LYS A 555 -2.91 -12.51 -3.44
CA LYS A 555 -3.67 -13.50 -2.68
C LYS A 555 -5.11 -13.45 -3.13
N GLU A 556 -5.68 -14.61 -3.37
CA GLU A 556 -7.13 -14.79 -3.48
C GLU A 556 -7.62 -15.71 -2.39
N MET A 557 -8.82 -15.41 -1.86
CA MET A 557 -9.46 -16.20 -0.82
C MET A 557 -10.98 -16.25 -0.99
N GLY A 558 -11.53 -17.42 -0.82
CA GLY A 558 -12.98 -17.67 -0.89
C GLY A 558 -13.39 -18.84 0.00
N PRO A 559 -14.65 -18.86 0.48
CA PRO A 559 -15.63 -17.78 0.43
C PRO A 559 -15.34 -16.64 1.41
N VAL A 560 -15.78 -15.44 1.08
CA VAL A 560 -15.69 -14.23 1.94
C VAL A 560 -17.08 -13.69 2.27
N PRO A 561 -17.24 -12.87 3.33
CA PRO A 561 -18.49 -12.17 3.61
C PRO A 561 -18.91 -11.28 2.44
N ALA A 562 -20.21 -11.03 2.29
CA ALA A 562 -20.73 -10.17 1.23
C ALA A 562 -20.13 -8.75 1.32
N GLY A 563 -19.66 -8.23 0.20
CA GLY A 563 -19.01 -6.92 0.12
C GLY A 563 -17.51 -6.92 0.46
N TYR A 564 -16.96 -8.01 1.00
CA TYR A 564 -15.53 -8.15 1.20
C TYR A 564 -14.81 -8.46 -0.12
N PRO A 565 -13.58 -7.94 -0.29
CA PRO A 565 -12.76 -8.29 -1.44
C PRO A 565 -12.33 -9.77 -1.38
N ARG A 566 -12.19 -10.39 -2.53
CA ARG A 566 -11.69 -11.77 -2.67
C ARG A 566 -10.22 -11.79 -3.09
N TYR A 567 -9.80 -10.81 -3.86
CA TYR A 567 -8.47 -10.68 -4.42
C TYR A 567 -7.76 -9.43 -3.91
N GLY A 568 -6.49 -9.56 -3.56
CA GLY A 568 -5.63 -8.45 -3.20
C GLY A 568 -4.20 -8.68 -3.65
N SER A 569 -3.50 -7.62 -3.98
CA SER A 569 -2.12 -7.69 -4.45
C SER A 569 -1.22 -6.63 -3.83
N SER A 570 0.01 -7.01 -3.56
CA SER A 570 1.14 -6.15 -3.27
C SER A 570 2.15 -6.23 -4.41
N VAL A 571 3.06 -5.29 -4.48
CA VAL A 571 4.11 -5.27 -5.49
C VAL A 571 5.48 -5.36 -4.83
N LEU A 572 6.49 -5.81 -5.59
CA LEU A 572 7.87 -5.95 -5.13
C LEU A 572 8.75 -4.82 -5.71
N ALA A 573 10.06 -4.92 -5.46
CA ALA A 573 11.10 -4.08 -6.05
C ALA A 573 11.13 -4.18 -7.59
N ALA A 574 12.17 -3.62 -8.22
CA ALA A 574 12.33 -3.61 -9.66
C ALA A 574 12.26 -5.01 -10.30
N THR A 575 11.71 -5.06 -11.50
CA THR A 575 11.70 -6.28 -12.33
C THR A 575 12.64 -6.15 -13.54
N ALA A 576 12.88 -7.26 -14.19
CA ALA A 576 13.58 -7.32 -15.50
C ALA A 576 12.90 -8.37 -16.38
N LYS A 577 13.23 -8.39 -17.68
CA LYS A 577 12.74 -9.40 -18.62
C LYS A 577 13.04 -10.83 -18.14
N THR A 578 14.21 -11.05 -17.53
CA THR A 578 14.58 -12.27 -16.83
C THR A 578 14.70 -11.96 -15.34
N ILE A 579 13.99 -12.71 -14.52
CA ILE A 579 13.86 -12.48 -13.07
C ILE A 579 13.90 -13.81 -12.33
N TRP A 580 14.43 -13.79 -11.11
CA TRP A 580 14.30 -14.90 -10.16
C TRP A 580 13.19 -14.57 -9.17
N LEU A 581 12.27 -15.50 -8.98
CA LEU A 581 11.14 -15.38 -8.07
C LEU A 581 11.22 -16.49 -7.02
N ARG A 582 10.91 -16.14 -5.77
CA ARG A 582 10.93 -17.09 -4.65
C ARG A 582 9.75 -16.85 -3.73
N ILE A 583 9.06 -17.92 -3.34
CA ILE A 583 8.06 -17.91 -2.27
C ILE A 583 8.60 -18.77 -1.12
N VAL A 584 8.56 -18.20 0.08
CA VAL A 584 8.86 -18.92 1.34
C VAL A 584 7.55 -19.18 2.06
N LYS A 585 7.27 -20.45 2.34
CA LYS A 585 6.14 -20.89 3.15
C LYS A 585 6.60 -21.23 4.55
N ARG A 586 5.94 -20.65 5.57
CA ARG A 586 6.08 -21.01 6.99
C ARG A 586 4.73 -21.35 7.60
N ALA A 587 4.72 -22.38 8.45
CA ALA A 587 3.55 -22.66 9.28
C ALA A 587 3.34 -21.52 10.30
N ASP A 588 2.08 -21.12 10.53
CA ASP A 588 1.71 -20.09 11.47
C ASP A 588 0.38 -20.41 12.17
N GLY A 589 0.47 -21.08 13.30
CA GLY A 589 -0.71 -21.54 14.03
C GLY A 589 -1.56 -22.52 13.21
N ALA A 590 -2.78 -22.12 12.85
CA ALA A 590 -3.70 -22.92 12.04
C ALA A 590 -3.60 -22.63 10.54
N GLY A 591 -2.76 -21.67 10.13
CA GLY A 591 -2.54 -21.25 8.75
C GLY A 591 -1.06 -21.22 8.39
N GLU A 592 -0.76 -20.50 7.35
CA GLU A 592 0.59 -20.33 6.81
C GLU A 592 0.89 -18.85 6.53
N ARG A 593 2.18 -18.51 6.56
CA ARG A 593 2.74 -17.28 6.02
C ARG A 593 3.47 -17.57 4.73
N TYR A 594 3.20 -16.76 3.73
CA TYR A 594 3.85 -16.79 2.43
C TYR A 594 4.58 -15.48 2.21
N THR A 595 5.90 -15.53 2.11
CA THR A 595 6.76 -14.36 1.90
C THR A 595 7.34 -14.39 0.49
N ALA A 596 7.19 -13.30 -0.24
CA ALA A 596 7.74 -13.15 -1.58
C ALA A 596 9.16 -12.60 -1.55
N TYR A 597 9.97 -13.05 -2.50
CA TYR A 597 11.28 -12.50 -2.81
C TYR A 597 11.48 -12.42 -4.32
N SER A 598 12.23 -11.43 -4.78
CA SER A 598 12.68 -11.31 -6.16
C SER A 598 14.17 -11.02 -6.24
N SER A 599 14.81 -11.33 -7.36
CA SER A 599 16.22 -11.05 -7.58
C SER A 599 16.48 -10.78 -9.07
N LEU A 600 17.34 -9.79 -9.36
CA LEU A 600 17.77 -9.46 -10.71
C LEU A 600 18.97 -10.30 -11.16
N ASP A 601 19.70 -10.92 -10.24
CA ASP A 601 20.95 -11.65 -10.49
C ASP A 601 20.96 -13.10 -9.94
N GLY A 602 19.93 -13.50 -9.18
CA GLY A 602 19.83 -14.79 -8.51
C GLY A 602 20.71 -14.91 -7.25
N GLN A 603 21.38 -13.84 -6.83
CA GLN A 603 22.28 -13.81 -5.68
C GLN A 603 21.80 -12.83 -4.60
N THR A 604 21.45 -11.62 -5.00
CA THR A 604 20.90 -10.57 -4.14
C THR A 604 19.38 -10.64 -4.18
N TRP A 605 18.76 -10.82 -3.02
CA TRP A 605 17.31 -11.00 -2.92
C TRP A 605 16.64 -9.83 -2.22
N GLU A 606 15.62 -9.27 -2.87
CA GLU A 606 14.74 -8.26 -2.31
C GLU A 606 13.49 -8.93 -1.76
N ARG A 607 13.18 -8.63 -0.49
CA ARG A 607 11.95 -9.10 0.15
C ARG A 607 10.76 -8.23 -0.27
N GLY A 608 9.68 -8.89 -0.66
CA GLY A 608 8.34 -8.31 -0.78
C GLY A 608 7.49 -8.51 0.47
N GLY A 609 6.18 -8.33 0.34
CA GLY A 609 5.22 -8.54 1.41
C GLY A 609 5.10 -9.99 1.88
N THR A 610 4.40 -10.18 2.98
CA THR A 610 4.05 -11.49 3.52
C THR A 610 2.53 -11.59 3.69
N TRP A 611 1.88 -12.45 2.91
CA TRP A 611 0.49 -12.82 3.10
C TRP A 611 0.33 -13.94 4.13
N THR A 612 -0.73 -13.87 4.92
CA THR A 612 -1.23 -15.01 5.70
C THR A 612 -2.35 -15.70 4.91
N HIS A 613 -2.37 -17.01 4.86
CA HIS A 613 -3.43 -17.79 4.22
C HIS A 613 -3.54 -19.18 4.87
N ALA A 614 -4.69 -19.86 4.71
CA ALA A 614 -4.90 -21.22 5.20
C ALA A 614 -5.14 -22.17 4.01
N LEU A 615 -4.09 -22.39 3.20
CA LEU A 615 -4.17 -23.28 2.04
C LEU A 615 -4.08 -24.76 2.48
N GLY A 616 -3.31 -25.07 3.53
CA GLY A 616 -3.22 -26.40 4.14
C GLY A 616 -2.60 -27.47 3.25
N ALA A 617 -2.87 -28.73 3.56
CA ALA A 617 -2.26 -29.89 2.89
C ALA A 617 -2.71 -30.09 1.41
N GLU A 618 -3.77 -29.40 0.99
CA GLU A 618 -4.25 -29.44 -0.39
C GLU A 618 -3.49 -28.47 -1.31
N ALA A 619 -2.68 -27.58 -0.74
CA ALA A 619 -1.82 -26.67 -1.49
C ALA A 619 -0.90 -27.40 -2.47
N ARG A 620 -0.64 -26.78 -3.61
CA ARG A 620 0.24 -27.28 -4.67
C ARG A 620 1.18 -26.15 -5.10
N ILE A 621 2.44 -26.48 -5.34
CA ILE A 621 3.34 -25.57 -6.07
C ILE A 621 2.94 -25.57 -7.53
N GLY A 622 2.88 -24.41 -8.16
CA GLY A 622 2.51 -24.34 -9.56
C GLY A 622 3.21 -23.23 -10.34
N LEU A 623 3.09 -23.35 -11.67
CA LEU A 623 3.52 -22.36 -12.66
C LEU A 623 2.32 -21.85 -13.44
N ILE A 624 2.32 -20.54 -13.73
CA ILE A 624 1.32 -19.85 -14.52
C ILE A 624 1.97 -19.02 -15.64
N ALA A 625 1.28 -18.94 -16.78
CA ALA A 625 1.54 -17.98 -17.85
C ALA A 625 0.19 -17.60 -18.46
N MET A 626 -0.30 -16.38 -18.22
CA MET A 626 -1.67 -15.98 -18.49
C MET A 626 -1.82 -14.48 -18.71
N GLY A 627 -3.05 -14.00 -18.93
CA GLY A 627 -3.37 -12.57 -19.08
C GLY A 627 -2.96 -11.97 -20.42
N ALA A 628 -2.52 -12.77 -21.40
CA ALA A 628 -2.16 -12.24 -22.72
C ALA A 628 -3.42 -11.74 -23.45
N PRO A 629 -3.34 -10.58 -24.14
CA PRO A 629 -4.41 -10.16 -25.03
C PRO A 629 -4.67 -11.17 -26.14
N ASP A 630 -5.90 -11.23 -26.64
CA ASP A 630 -6.24 -12.05 -27.81
C ASP A 630 -5.30 -11.77 -28.98
N ASN A 631 -4.80 -12.82 -29.62
CA ASN A 631 -3.85 -12.78 -30.73
C ASN A 631 -2.43 -12.27 -30.40
N ALA A 632 -2.10 -12.06 -29.14
CA ALA A 632 -0.72 -11.84 -28.69
C ALA A 632 -0.07 -13.16 -28.27
N THR A 633 1.22 -13.30 -28.54
CA THR A 633 2.01 -14.43 -28.06
C THR A 633 3.14 -13.88 -27.20
N PHE A 634 3.03 -14.05 -25.88
CA PHE A 634 4.07 -13.70 -24.94
C PHE A 634 4.60 -14.99 -24.28
N PRO A 635 5.71 -15.53 -24.78
CA PRO A 635 6.29 -16.72 -24.17
C PRO A 635 6.88 -16.41 -22.79
N ALA A 636 6.57 -17.27 -21.83
CA ALA A 636 7.24 -17.36 -20.55
C ALA A 636 8.15 -18.59 -20.58
N THR A 637 9.42 -18.42 -20.27
CA THR A 637 10.41 -19.50 -20.22
C THR A 637 10.87 -19.69 -18.78
N PHE A 638 10.62 -20.86 -18.22
CA PHE A 638 11.03 -21.29 -16.88
C PHE A 638 12.24 -22.20 -17.02
N GLU A 639 13.37 -21.81 -16.44
CA GLU A 639 14.59 -22.61 -16.51
C GLU A 639 14.52 -23.80 -15.54
N TYR A 640 13.90 -23.61 -14.38
CA TYR A 640 13.73 -24.66 -13.35
C TYR A 640 12.60 -24.28 -12.37
N VAL A 641 12.18 -25.27 -11.58
CA VAL A 641 11.55 -25.10 -10.27
C VAL A 641 12.43 -25.81 -9.24
N ARG A 642 12.96 -25.10 -8.28
CA ARG A 642 13.79 -25.67 -7.20
C ARG A 642 13.10 -25.47 -5.86
N VAL A 643 12.98 -26.56 -5.13
CA VAL A 643 12.38 -26.56 -3.80
C VAL A 643 13.42 -26.96 -2.78
N HIS A 644 13.47 -26.23 -1.69
CA HIS A 644 14.38 -26.43 -0.57
C HIS A 644 13.60 -26.47 0.72
N GLY A 645 14.09 -27.22 1.70
CA GLY A 645 13.69 -27.00 3.09
C GLY A 645 14.13 -25.60 3.53
N LEU A 646 13.54 -25.07 4.58
CA LEU A 646 13.94 -23.78 5.12
C LEU A 646 15.14 -23.96 6.06
N GLN A 647 16.15 -23.08 5.96
CA GLN A 647 17.26 -23.04 6.90
C GLN A 647 16.75 -22.48 8.24
N ASN A 648 17.03 -23.21 9.35
CA ASN A 648 16.68 -22.79 10.71
C ASN A 648 17.66 -21.74 11.25
#